data_30f1110a7f6971d8167b08e5b85c049a
#
_entry.id   30f1110a7f6971d8167b08e5b85c049a
#
_cell.length_a   1.000
_cell.length_b   1.000
_cell.length_c   1.000
_cell.angle_alpha   90.00
_cell.angle_beta   90.00
_cell.angle_gamma   90.00
#
_symmetry.space_group_name_H-M   'P 1'
#
loop_
_entity.id
_entity.type
_entity.pdbx_description
1 polymer ?
#
loop_
_entity_poly.entity_id
_entity_poly.type
_entity_poly.pdbx_seq_one_letter_code
_entity_poly.pdbx_strand_id
1 'polypeptide(L)'
;MFKRKELAEIPNVKPIAAETKKQRAKEGKQRSKQLRRSAKQSEMNAAQSARSIKKRRAPEKAADCLQYERMYESGICEVEPGLFSMTMAFTDVNFQLARQEEQKSLFTQYSEFLNYFDPDTHLQISLVTRRVDEAEFRRDTFLPLRGDARDRYSEEMNRVISEKALQGQNGLIREKYITISLHEDDYRKAQVRLLKRAEDIQNLFKRMGSTVRRLSGIERLNLLHGITRPEEVMAFSYDWLLAEDSLTTKDFIAPSGYNWKPEHDDSRAVYNDRYQFSEYYGKVLYLRDIAPQMKDNLLSLLSDLDFDNAISIHVDAVEQREAVEQVQKQLAYMQKEKGDGMVNAVRMNLPAYMGVRYELTNQIEDAEELLDNLHNYNQKIFKVCILIHTYGRNNAELDERVQQICNIVQQQTCRFSPIPFEQCAAMNSVLPLGKKWLALERTLLTVNTAIYVPFTTQELFQPGGLYEGTNARSKNLIMVNRKLLPAPAGMVLGMTGFGKSFAVMQMMAGIMLRWPEDDLVIIDPENEYARLVEAFGGEVIEISASSKSHINPMDISEDYGDEGNPIQLKSQFLRDFCQLVLNSKELSAQECSLVDRAALITYQKYLLHPEREQMPSLHDFYNYLSLQGPQAKALTMALSMYVDGTMDLFAHQTNVDLQNHCICFNTVKLGKSMQSIGMMTVLDQIWNRITRNRVLGRRTWIFTDEFQLLLGNSACTNYYFELSSRARKWGAILTSITQHVRSVLNNEDARRMLSDCGYIKLLNQAPDDANDIARLLHISDEEKRYIENAEVGSGLLIADKVVVPFNNTFPQDTELFHLMDTNPNRKK
;
A
#
# COMPACT_ATOMS: atom_id res chain seq x y z
N MET A 1 -17.08 -38.66 -62.25
CA MET A 1 -15.89 -39.28 -62.92
C MET A 1 -15.03 -39.94 -61.84
N PHE A 2 -15.04 -41.30 -61.90
CA PHE A 2 -13.96 -42.23 -61.57
C PHE A 2 -13.04 -41.99 -60.37
N LYS A 3 -12.77 -42.96 -59.52
CA LYS A 3 -12.69 -44.43 -59.60
C LYS A 3 -12.76 -45.07 -58.21
N ARG A 4 -13.40 -46.23 -58.09
CA ARG A 4 -13.24 -47.25 -57.08
C ARG A 4 -11.85 -47.91 -57.26
N LYS A 5 -11.26 -48.34 -56.13
CA LYS A 5 -10.36 -49.47 -55.87
C LYS A 5 -9.76 -49.28 -54.46
N GLU A 6 -9.60 -50.24 -53.54
CA GLU A 6 -9.61 -51.69 -53.56
C GLU A 6 -9.80 -52.18 -52.09
N LEU A 7 -10.58 -53.20 -51.90
CA LEU A 7 -10.62 -54.01 -50.70
C LEU A 7 -9.31 -54.79 -50.57
N ALA A 8 -8.59 -54.68 -49.46
CA ALA A 8 -7.51 -55.60 -49.07
C ALA A 8 -7.82 -56.27 -47.73
N GLU A 9 -7.75 -57.52 -47.77
CA GLU A 9 -8.05 -58.65 -46.93
C GLU A 9 -7.70 -58.49 -45.44
N ILE A 10 -8.63 -58.90 -44.55
CA ILE A 10 -8.43 -59.06 -43.11
C ILE A 10 -7.79 -60.41 -42.86
N PRO A 11 -6.60 -60.48 -42.21
CA PRO A 11 -6.04 -61.78 -41.84
C PRO A 11 -6.79 -62.41 -40.67
N ASN A 12 -7.12 -63.63 -40.82
CA ASN A 12 -7.69 -64.62 -39.90
C ASN A 12 -7.03 -64.56 -38.50
N VAL A 13 -7.72 -64.13 -37.51
CA VAL A 13 -7.25 -64.19 -36.10
C VAL A 13 -7.74 -65.50 -35.48
N LYS A 14 -6.81 -66.38 -35.18
CA LYS A 14 -7.07 -67.62 -34.42
C LYS A 14 -7.62 -67.30 -33.02
N PRO A 15 -8.54 -68.14 -32.47
CA PRO A 15 -9.07 -67.92 -31.11
C PRO A 15 -7.98 -68.15 -30.06
N ILE A 16 -7.66 -67.09 -29.29
CA ILE A 16 -6.73 -67.16 -28.14
C ILE A 16 -7.45 -67.89 -27.03
N ALA A 17 -6.87 -69.01 -26.68
CA ALA A 17 -7.37 -70.06 -25.79
C ALA A 17 -7.53 -69.66 -24.31
N ALA A 18 -8.24 -70.52 -23.64
CA ALA A 18 -8.66 -70.66 -22.26
C ALA A 18 -7.70 -70.25 -21.12
N GLU A 19 -6.45 -69.89 -21.33
CA GLU A 19 -5.46 -69.46 -20.34
C GLU A 19 -5.71 -68.02 -19.81
N THR A 20 -6.27 -67.14 -20.64
CA THR A 20 -6.53 -65.74 -20.27
C THR A 20 -7.69 -65.59 -19.24
N LYS A 21 -8.67 -66.50 -19.23
CA LYS A 21 -9.77 -66.48 -18.25
C LYS A 21 -9.33 -66.83 -16.83
N LYS A 22 -8.37 -67.74 -16.64
CA LYS A 22 -7.82 -68.15 -15.33
C LYS A 22 -6.85 -67.06 -14.76
N GLN A 23 -6.08 -66.37 -15.60
CA GLN A 23 -5.25 -65.28 -15.21
C GLN A 23 -6.09 -64.06 -14.77
N ARG A 24 -7.07 -63.62 -15.56
CA ARG A 24 -8.00 -62.53 -15.21
C ARG A 24 -8.82 -62.83 -13.93
N ALA A 25 -9.18 -64.10 -13.70
CA ALA A 25 -9.85 -64.51 -12.48
C ALA A 25 -8.92 -64.51 -11.25
N LYS A 26 -7.61 -64.78 -11.42
CA LYS A 26 -6.60 -64.65 -10.34
C LYS A 26 -6.29 -63.19 -10.06
N GLU A 27 -6.13 -62.35 -11.05
CA GLU A 27 -5.91 -60.91 -10.90
C GLU A 27 -7.12 -60.20 -10.30
N GLY A 28 -8.33 -60.56 -10.70
CA GLY A 28 -9.58 -60.10 -10.09
C GLY A 28 -9.72 -60.46 -8.58
N LYS A 29 -9.29 -61.70 -8.22
CA LYS A 29 -9.25 -62.12 -6.81
C LYS A 29 -8.14 -61.44 -6.00
N GLN A 30 -6.99 -61.14 -6.59
CA GLN A 30 -5.92 -60.37 -5.95
C GLN A 30 -6.31 -58.89 -5.79
N ARG A 31 -6.93 -58.29 -6.79
CA ARG A 31 -7.45 -56.94 -6.73
C ARG A 31 -8.56 -56.76 -5.72
N SER A 32 -9.51 -57.72 -5.63
CA SER A 32 -10.56 -57.72 -4.60
C SER A 32 -10.01 -57.95 -3.16
N LYS A 33 -8.91 -58.71 -3.02
CA LYS A 33 -8.23 -58.89 -1.74
C LYS A 33 -7.47 -57.63 -1.32
N GLN A 34 -6.85 -56.92 -2.28
CA GLN A 34 -6.20 -55.62 -2.04
C GLN A 34 -7.20 -54.55 -1.67
N LEU A 35 -8.34 -54.43 -2.40
CA LEU A 35 -9.44 -53.50 -2.08
C LEU A 35 -10.07 -53.80 -0.69
N ARG A 36 -10.22 -55.08 -0.30
CA ARG A 36 -10.67 -55.42 1.05
C ARG A 36 -9.65 -55.13 2.13
N ARG A 37 -8.34 -55.17 1.84
CA ARG A 37 -7.26 -54.76 2.75
C ARG A 37 -7.21 -53.24 2.91
N SER A 38 -7.33 -52.49 1.81
CA SER A 38 -7.37 -51.01 1.88
C SER A 38 -8.64 -50.50 2.56
N ALA A 39 -9.80 -51.11 2.29
CA ALA A 39 -11.03 -50.75 3.00
C ALA A 39 -10.97 -51.09 4.52
N LYS A 40 -10.36 -52.22 4.91
CA LYS A 40 -10.14 -52.56 6.31
C LYS A 40 -9.09 -51.64 6.97
N GLN A 41 -8.10 -51.16 6.22
CA GLN A 41 -7.11 -50.17 6.70
C GLN A 41 -7.75 -48.79 6.88
N SER A 42 -8.62 -48.37 5.95
CA SER A 42 -9.39 -47.12 6.10
C SER A 42 -10.40 -47.17 7.24
N GLU A 43 -11.09 -48.34 7.45
CA GLU A 43 -11.98 -48.55 8.61
C GLU A 43 -11.19 -48.59 9.95
N MET A 44 -9.99 -49.18 9.97
CA MET A 44 -9.09 -49.12 11.14
C MET A 44 -8.59 -47.70 11.41
N ASN A 45 -8.20 -46.95 10.39
CA ASN A 45 -7.79 -45.56 10.52
C ASN A 45 -8.95 -44.66 10.96
N ALA A 46 -10.15 -44.86 10.41
CA ALA A 46 -11.37 -44.18 10.84
C ALA A 46 -11.76 -44.56 12.29
N ALA A 47 -11.60 -45.83 12.70
CA ALA A 47 -11.85 -46.28 14.07
C ALA A 47 -10.78 -45.80 15.06
N GLN A 48 -9.50 -45.60 14.61
CA GLN A 48 -8.44 -44.96 15.40
C GLN A 48 -8.70 -43.47 15.55
N SER A 49 -9.08 -42.77 14.48
CA SER A 49 -9.47 -41.36 14.51
C SER A 49 -10.71 -41.16 15.41
N ALA A 50 -11.74 -42.02 15.29
CA ALA A 50 -12.90 -41.98 16.17
C ALA A 50 -12.56 -42.31 17.64
N ARG A 51 -11.53 -43.13 17.90
CA ARG A 51 -11.04 -43.42 19.27
C ARG A 51 -10.21 -42.26 19.82
N SER A 52 -9.47 -41.53 19.00
CA SER A 52 -8.76 -40.31 19.40
C SER A 52 -9.73 -39.15 19.71
N ILE A 53 -10.83 -39.05 18.94
CA ILE A 53 -11.91 -38.10 19.22
C ILE A 53 -12.62 -38.40 20.54
N LYS A 54 -12.80 -39.66 20.89
CA LYS A 54 -13.45 -40.07 22.18
C LYS A 54 -12.56 -39.84 23.43
N LYS A 55 -11.30 -39.48 23.31
CA LYS A 55 -10.38 -39.20 24.42
C LYS A 55 -10.07 -37.74 24.69
N ARG A 56 -10.66 -36.80 23.98
CA ARG A 56 -10.57 -35.40 24.39
C ARG A 56 -11.40 -35.21 25.66
N ARG A 57 -10.72 -34.96 26.79
CA ARG A 57 -11.39 -34.49 28.02
C ARG A 57 -12.19 -33.25 27.69
N ALA A 58 -13.31 -33.06 28.35
CA ALA A 58 -14.01 -31.78 28.30
C ALA A 58 -13.01 -30.67 28.73
N PRO A 59 -12.97 -29.51 28.03
CA PRO A 59 -12.07 -28.45 28.37
C PRO A 59 -12.30 -27.99 29.82
N GLU A 60 -11.25 -28.04 30.64
CA GLU A 60 -11.31 -27.63 32.06
C GLU A 60 -11.05 -26.13 32.21
N LYS A 61 -10.28 -25.55 31.28
CA LYS A 61 -9.92 -24.12 31.23
C LYS A 61 -10.29 -23.51 29.87
N ALA A 62 -10.43 -22.18 29.81
CA ALA A 62 -10.64 -21.47 28.55
C ALA A 62 -9.50 -21.72 27.56
N ALA A 63 -8.27 -21.83 28.02
CA ALA A 63 -7.09 -22.16 27.22
C ALA A 63 -7.21 -23.49 26.46
N ASP A 64 -7.92 -24.48 27.02
CA ASP A 64 -8.12 -25.78 26.38
C ASP A 64 -9.08 -25.70 25.16
N CYS A 65 -9.85 -24.61 25.04
CA CYS A 65 -10.70 -24.35 23.90
C CYS A 65 -9.93 -23.89 22.67
N LEU A 66 -8.68 -23.41 22.84
CA LEU A 66 -7.79 -23.01 21.74
C LEU A 66 -7.04 -24.22 21.21
N GLN A 67 -7.29 -24.55 19.96
CA GLN A 67 -6.83 -25.81 19.36
C GLN A 67 -5.48 -25.65 18.64
N TYR A 68 -4.39 -25.41 19.39
CA TYR A 68 -3.02 -25.61 18.92
C TYR A 68 -2.20 -26.25 20.06
N GLU A 69 -1.11 -26.93 19.74
CA GLU A 69 -0.30 -27.59 20.77
C GLU A 69 0.80 -26.65 21.31
N ARG A 70 1.56 -26.03 20.41
CA ARG A 70 2.74 -25.22 20.79
C ARG A 70 3.00 -24.07 19.80
N MET A 71 3.27 -22.89 20.33
CA MET A 71 3.80 -21.76 19.56
C MET A 71 5.32 -21.63 19.84
N TYR A 72 6.12 -21.55 18.76
CA TYR A 72 7.56 -21.34 18.86
C TYR A 72 7.91 -19.87 18.64
N GLU A 73 9.03 -19.43 19.23
CA GLU A 73 9.55 -18.06 19.07
C GLU A 73 9.75 -17.68 17.59
N SER A 74 10.15 -18.66 16.77
CA SER A 74 10.33 -18.51 15.31
C SER A 74 9.07 -18.14 14.54
N GLY A 75 7.90 -18.15 15.18
CA GLY A 75 6.60 -17.97 14.53
C GLY A 75 6.00 -19.23 13.93
N ILE A 76 6.65 -20.37 14.03
CA ILE A 76 6.06 -21.67 13.68
C ILE A 76 5.15 -22.12 14.82
N CYS A 77 3.97 -22.66 14.47
CA CYS A 77 3.02 -23.21 15.40
C CYS A 77 2.81 -24.70 15.11
N GLU A 78 2.96 -25.55 16.11
CA GLU A 78 2.48 -26.93 16.07
C GLU A 78 1.00 -26.92 16.43
N VAL A 79 0.14 -27.12 15.43
CA VAL A 79 -1.31 -27.05 15.58
C VAL A 79 -1.88 -28.35 16.13
N GLU A 80 -1.40 -29.45 15.61
CA GLU A 80 -1.62 -30.83 16.12
C GLU A 80 -0.30 -31.57 16.01
N PRO A 81 -0.15 -32.71 16.70
CA PRO A 81 1.08 -33.51 16.59
C PRO A 81 1.43 -33.83 15.13
N GLY A 82 2.55 -33.28 14.65
CA GLY A 82 3.02 -33.42 13.28
C GLY A 82 2.39 -32.47 12.26
N LEU A 83 1.51 -31.54 12.64
CA LEU A 83 1.00 -30.49 11.77
C LEU A 83 1.57 -29.13 12.18
N PHE A 84 2.44 -28.57 11.35
CA PHE A 84 3.09 -27.30 11.59
C PHE A 84 2.59 -26.21 10.66
N SER A 85 2.41 -25.00 11.20
CA SER A 85 1.95 -23.84 10.44
C SER A 85 2.86 -22.62 10.61
N MET A 86 2.87 -21.75 9.60
CA MET A 86 3.55 -20.46 9.60
C MET A 86 2.62 -19.38 9.05
N THR A 87 2.60 -18.21 9.70
CA THR A 87 1.78 -17.06 9.29
C THR A 87 2.67 -15.92 8.79
N MET A 88 2.22 -15.29 7.72
CA MET A 88 2.87 -14.16 7.08
C MET A 88 1.86 -13.02 6.93
N ALA A 89 2.26 -11.80 7.23
CA ALA A 89 1.50 -10.60 6.89
C ALA A 89 1.82 -10.13 5.48
N PHE A 90 0.85 -9.61 4.76
CA PHE A 90 1.06 -9.03 3.42
C PHE A 90 0.39 -7.68 3.27
N THR A 91 0.98 -6.83 2.39
CA THR A 91 0.46 -5.50 2.11
C THR A 91 -0.61 -5.54 1.02
N ASP A 92 -1.54 -4.59 1.09
CA ASP A 92 -2.57 -4.44 0.06
C ASP A 92 -2.01 -3.95 -1.28
N VAL A 93 -2.72 -4.24 -2.35
CA VAL A 93 -2.47 -3.74 -3.70
C VAL A 93 -3.74 -3.04 -4.17
N ASN A 94 -3.59 -1.94 -4.91
CA ASN A 94 -4.72 -1.19 -5.44
C ASN A 94 -5.41 -1.96 -6.58
N PHE A 95 -6.19 -2.98 -6.23
CA PHE A 95 -6.89 -3.82 -7.20
C PHE A 95 -8.11 -3.12 -7.79
N GLN A 96 -8.91 -2.45 -6.95
CA GLN A 96 -10.20 -1.91 -7.38
C GLN A 96 -10.12 -0.63 -8.22
N LEU A 97 -9.06 0.15 -8.06
CA LEU A 97 -8.83 1.37 -8.83
C LEU A 97 -7.88 1.16 -10.00
N ALA A 98 -7.21 0.00 -10.08
CA ALA A 98 -6.27 -0.33 -11.14
C ALA A 98 -6.95 -0.38 -12.53
N ARG A 99 -6.17 -0.21 -13.59
CA ARG A 99 -6.63 -0.36 -14.98
C ARG A 99 -7.13 -1.77 -15.23
N GLN A 100 -8.08 -1.93 -16.13
CA GLN A 100 -8.64 -3.26 -16.47
C GLN A 100 -7.55 -4.28 -16.88
N GLU A 101 -6.51 -3.84 -17.58
CA GLU A 101 -5.39 -4.70 -17.96
C GLU A 101 -4.56 -5.14 -16.73
N GLU A 102 -4.35 -4.23 -15.79
CA GLU A 102 -3.66 -4.50 -14.53
C GLU A 102 -4.49 -5.40 -13.61
N GLN A 103 -5.80 -5.16 -13.52
CA GLN A 103 -6.74 -6.03 -12.80
C GLN A 103 -6.71 -7.46 -13.36
N LYS A 104 -6.75 -7.62 -14.68
CA LYS A 104 -6.64 -8.93 -15.35
C LYS A 104 -5.27 -9.58 -15.07
N SER A 105 -4.20 -8.81 -15.11
CA SER A 105 -2.86 -9.29 -14.81
C SER A 105 -2.74 -9.75 -13.35
N LEU A 106 -3.23 -8.96 -12.39
CA LEU A 106 -3.27 -9.32 -10.97
C LEU A 106 -4.12 -10.57 -10.72
N PHE A 107 -5.29 -10.65 -11.35
CA PHE A 107 -6.15 -11.83 -11.27
C PHE A 107 -5.47 -13.10 -11.79
N THR A 108 -4.74 -12.98 -12.90
CA THR A 108 -3.97 -14.09 -13.48
C THR A 108 -2.83 -14.50 -12.53
N GLN A 109 -2.07 -13.54 -12.01
CA GLN A 109 -0.98 -13.81 -11.07
C GLN A 109 -1.48 -14.41 -9.75
N TYR A 110 -2.65 -13.97 -9.27
CA TYR A 110 -3.27 -14.55 -8.09
C TYR A 110 -3.79 -15.97 -8.37
N SER A 111 -4.30 -16.24 -9.56
CA SER A 111 -4.64 -17.60 -10.02
C SER A 111 -3.40 -18.52 -10.07
N GLU A 112 -2.26 -18.00 -10.54
CA GLU A 112 -0.97 -18.73 -10.50
C GLU A 112 -0.51 -19.00 -9.06
N PHE A 113 -0.70 -18.04 -8.15
CA PHE A 113 -0.42 -18.23 -6.73
C PHE A 113 -1.28 -19.35 -6.13
N LEU A 114 -2.58 -19.42 -6.42
CA LEU A 114 -3.42 -20.52 -5.97
C LEU A 114 -2.96 -21.86 -6.57
N ASN A 115 -2.62 -21.89 -7.84
CA ASN A 115 -2.13 -23.09 -8.53
C ASN A 115 -0.76 -23.57 -8.04
N TYR A 116 0.00 -22.74 -7.31
CA TYR A 116 1.27 -23.14 -6.70
C TYR A 116 1.08 -24.22 -5.62
N PHE A 117 -0.07 -24.24 -4.93
CA PHE A 117 -0.31 -25.18 -3.83
C PHE A 117 -0.70 -26.57 -4.33
N ASP A 118 -0.17 -27.56 -3.65
CA ASP A 118 -0.44 -28.96 -3.83
C ASP A 118 -1.21 -29.51 -2.59
N PRO A 119 -1.82 -30.70 -2.65
CA PRO A 119 -2.62 -31.28 -1.57
C PRO A 119 -1.88 -31.50 -0.23
N ASP A 120 -0.55 -31.40 -0.22
CA ASP A 120 0.28 -31.56 0.98
C ASP A 120 0.35 -30.27 1.84
N THR A 121 -0.14 -29.15 1.30
CA THR A 121 -0.06 -27.84 1.95
C THR A 121 -1.43 -27.18 2.00
N HIS A 122 -1.93 -26.97 3.21
CA HIS A 122 -3.15 -26.21 3.44
C HIS A 122 -2.86 -24.70 3.41
N LEU A 123 -3.70 -23.94 2.72
CA LEU A 123 -3.64 -22.49 2.64
C LEU A 123 -4.83 -21.87 3.38
N GLN A 124 -4.56 -20.94 4.27
CA GLN A 124 -5.55 -20.07 4.90
C GLN A 124 -5.20 -18.62 4.65
N ILE A 125 -6.14 -17.84 4.09
CA ILE A 125 -6.03 -16.39 3.93
C ILE A 125 -6.95 -15.76 4.96
N SER A 126 -6.42 -14.85 5.78
CA SER A 126 -7.18 -14.20 6.84
C SER A 126 -7.13 -12.68 6.67
N LEU A 127 -8.31 -12.05 6.72
CA LEU A 127 -8.47 -10.60 6.78
C LEU A 127 -9.04 -10.28 8.17
N VAL A 128 -8.30 -9.53 8.96
CA VAL A 128 -8.64 -9.23 10.35
C VAL A 128 -8.81 -7.73 10.49
N THR A 129 -10.00 -7.31 10.88
CA THR A 129 -10.32 -5.93 11.24
C THR A 129 -10.44 -5.86 12.76
N ARG A 130 -9.58 -5.08 13.41
CA ARG A 130 -9.55 -4.94 14.87
C ARG A 130 -9.34 -3.50 15.29
N ARG A 131 -9.75 -3.18 16.51
CA ARG A 131 -9.53 -1.84 17.08
C ARG A 131 -8.06 -1.56 17.32
N VAL A 132 -7.71 -0.29 17.12
CA VAL A 132 -6.37 0.23 17.41
C VAL A 132 -6.27 0.55 18.89
N ASP A 133 -5.11 0.34 19.50
CA ASP A 133 -4.77 0.90 20.79
C ASP A 133 -4.73 2.45 20.70
N GLU A 134 -5.55 3.10 21.51
CA GLU A 134 -5.65 4.56 21.52
C GLU A 134 -4.30 5.23 21.82
N ALA A 135 -3.49 4.66 22.70
CA ALA A 135 -2.17 5.18 23.02
C ALA A 135 -1.19 5.04 21.86
N GLU A 136 -1.22 3.90 21.15
CA GLU A 136 -0.45 3.67 19.94
C GLU A 136 -0.90 4.60 18.81
N PHE A 137 -2.20 4.71 18.60
CA PHE A 137 -2.77 5.62 17.60
C PHE A 137 -2.33 7.07 17.86
N ARG A 138 -2.44 7.55 19.10
CA ARG A 138 -2.01 8.92 19.46
C ARG A 138 -0.52 9.14 19.25
N ARG A 139 0.30 8.17 19.63
CA ARG A 139 1.77 8.23 19.42
C ARG A 139 2.11 8.33 17.93
N ASP A 140 1.40 7.59 17.10
CA ASP A 140 1.72 7.46 15.67
C ASP A 140 1.13 8.60 14.81
N THR A 141 0.04 9.23 15.27
CA THR A 141 -0.66 10.27 14.50
C THR A 141 -0.48 11.68 15.06
N PHE A 142 -0.51 11.84 16.39
CA PHE A 142 -0.54 13.17 17.00
C PHE A 142 0.79 13.89 16.91
N LEU A 143 0.71 15.20 16.76
CA LEU A 143 1.85 16.09 16.87
C LEU A 143 2.28 16.22 18.33
N PRO A 144 3.59 16.21 18.62
CA PRO A 144 4.08 16.31 19.99
C PRO A 144 3.84 17.72 20.56
N LEU A 145 3.49 17.81 21.84
CA LEU A 145 3.46 19.06 22.59
C LEU A 145 4.84 19.27 23.25
N ARG A 146 5.40 20.47 23.16
CA ARG A 146 6.77 20.80 23.55
C ARG A 146 6.88 21.85 24.67
N GLY A 147 5.77 22.46 25.06
CA GLY A 147 5.72 23.55 26.06
C GLY A 147 6.09 24.91 25.46
N ASP A 148 5.94 25.09 24.14
CA ASP A 148 6.20 26.37 23.48
C ASP A 148 4.93 27.02 22.90
N ALA A 149 5.06 28.23 22.36
CA ALA A 149 3.92 29.00 21.82
C ALA A 149 3.23 28.32 20.61
N ARG A 150 3.87 27.33 19.98
CA ARG A 150 3.35 26.55 18.84
C ARG A 150 2.46 25.40 19.26
N ASP A 151 2.43 25.05 20.55
CA ASP A 151 1.59 23.96 21.06
C ASP A 151 0.11 24.19 20.76
N ARG A 152 -0.38 25.44 20.77
CA ARG A 152 -1.76 25.78 20.36
C ARG A 152 -2.09 25.26 18.96
N TYR A 153 -1.17 25.32 18.01
CA TYR A 153 -1.34 24.80 16.66
C TYR A 153 -1.25 23.27 16.61
N SER A 154 -0.38 22.68 17.44
CA SER A 154 -0.33 21.23 17.60
C SER A 154 -1.61 20.67 18.19
N GLU A 155 -2.18 21.34 19.21
CA GLU A 155 -3.48 20.96 19.80
C GLU A 155 -4.63 21.07 18.81
N GLU A 156 -4.70 22.15 18.03
CA GLU A 156 -5.71 22.30 16.95
C GLU A 156 -5.61 21.20 15.92
N MET A 157 -4.40 20.90 15.42
CA MET A 157 -4.18 19.84 14.43
C MET A 157 -4.53 18.47 15.02
N ASN A 158 -4.16 18.20 16.28
CA ASN A 158 -4.49 16.95 16.97
C ASN A 158 -6.02 16.81 17.18
N ARG A 159 -6.74 17.92 17.44
CA ARG A 159 -8.20 17.93 17.47
C ARG A 159 -8.78 17.56 16.11
N VAL A 160 -8.29 18.18 15.03
CA VAL A 160 -8.74 17.87 13.66
C VAL A 160 -8.49 16.40 13.33
N ILE A 161 -7.30 15.88 13.63
CA ILE A 161 -6.96 14.46 13.43
C ILE A 161 -7.93 13.57 14.21
N SER A 162 -8.21 13.89 15.49
CA SER A 162 -9.15 13.13 16.34
C SER A 162 -10.57 13.12 15.77
N GLU A 163 -11.09 14.30 15.36
CA GLU A 163 -12.44 14.43 14.80
C GLU A 163 -12.56 13.65 13.47
N LYS A 164 -11.53 13.72 12.62
CA LYS A 164 -11.50 12.96 11.36
C LYS A 164 -11.33 11.47 11.60
N ALA A 165 -10.57 11.08 12.61
CA ALA A 165 -10.45 9.68 13.02
C ALA A 165 -11.80 9.10 13.47
N LEU A 166 -12.61 9.87 14.19
CA LEU A 166 -13.94 9.47 14.63
C LEU A 166 -14.97 9.42 13.48
N GLN A 167 -14.82 10.27 12.46
CA GLN A 167 -15.69 10.28 11.27
C GLN A 167 -15.44 9.11 10.32
N GLY A 168 -14.23 8.54 10.35
CA GLY A 168 -13.83 7.38 9.55
C GLY A 168 -13.78 6.10 10.39
N GLN A 169 -13.31 5.06 9.75
CA GLN A 169 -13.05 3.77 10.41
C GLN A 169 -11.63 3.71 11.01
N ASN A 170 -11.07 4.85 11.40
CA ASN A 170 -9.68 5.00 11.85
C ASN A 170 -9.39 4.38 13.22
N GLY A 171 -10.43 3.99 13.95
CA GLY A 171 -10.30 3.13 15.12
C GLY A 171 -10.10 1.65 14.78
N LEU A 172 -10.06 1.29 13.49
CA LEU A 172 -9.92 -0.09 13.01
C LEU A 172 -8.68 -0.23 12.11
N ILE A 173 -7.83 -1.18 12.44
CA ILE A 173 -6.73 -1.62 11.57
C ILE A 173 -7.22 -2.85 10.78
N ARG A 174 -6.93 -2.86 9.47
CA ARG A 174 -7.19 -3.97 8.58
C ARG A 174 -5.89 -4.66 8.23
N GLU A 175 -5.71 -5.85 8.73
CA GLU A 175 -4.50 -6.63 8.55
C GLU A 175 -4.82 -7.89 7.73
N LYS A 176 -3.89 -8.27 6.87
CA LYS A 176 -4.04 -9.39 5.94
C LYS A 176 -2.94 -10.39 6.13
N TYR A 177 -3.32 -11.65 6.24
CA TYR A 177 -2.41 -12.73 6.58
C TYR A 177 -2.57 -13.93 5.66
N ILE A 178 -1.46 -14.59 5.39
CA ILE A 178 -1.40 -15.92 4.78
C ILE A 178 -0.83 -16.87 5.81
N THR A 179 -1.56 -17.93 6.09
CA THR A 179 -1.09 -19.03 6.92
C THR A 179 -1.01 -20.29 6.08
N ILE A 180 0.15 -20.91 6.07
CA ILE A 180 0.36 -22.20 5.44
C ILE A 180 0.63 -23.25 6.50
N SER A 181 0.14 -24.48 6.29
CA SER A 181 0.46 -25.60 7.15
C SER A 181 0.76 -26.86 6.33
N LEU A 182 1.61 -27.71 6.90
CA LEU A 182 2.01 -28.98 6.30
C LEU A 182 2.29 -30.03 7.38
N HIS A 183 2.17 -31.30 6.99
CA HIS A 183 2.49 -32.42 7.86
C HIS A 183 3.98 -32.77 7.76
N GLU A 184 4.62 -32.89 8.94
CA GLU A 184 5.98 -33.38 9.11
C GLU A 184 6.18 -34.06 10.46
N ASP A 185 7.07 -35.03 10.51
CA ASP A 185 7.34 -35.79 11.75
C ASP A 185 8.23 -35.01 12.73
N ASP A 186 8.99 -34.01 12.25
CA ASP A 186 9.99 -33.27 13.04
C ASP A 186 9.92 -31.76 12.75
N TYR A 187 10.03 -30.95 13.82
CA TYR A 187 10.05 -29.50 13.77
C TYR A 187 11.10 -28.93 12.80
N ARG A 188 12.34 -29.49 12.81
CA ARG A 188 13.44 -28.97 11.96
C ARG A 188 13.13 -29.17 10.47
N LYS A 189 12.56 -30.31 10.10
CA LYS A 189 12.13 -30.59 8.73
C LYS A 189 10.98 -29.67 8.32
N ALA A 190 9.98 -29.52 9.21
CA ALA A 190 8.87 -28.59 9.00
C ALA A 190 9.37 -27.16 8.81
N GLN A 191 10.31 -26.69 9.62
CA GLN A 191 10.90 -25.37 9.52
C GLN A 191 11.54 -25.12 8.14
N VAL A 192 12.36 -26.04 7.65
CA VAL A 192 13.02 -25.90 6.34
C VAL A 192 12.00 -25.84 5.20
N ARG A 193 10.98 -26.71 5.23
CA ARG A 193 9.92 -26.73 4.19
C ARG A 193 9.05 -25.46 4.23
N LEU A 194 8.64 -25.05 5.43
CA LEU A 194 7.83 -23.82 5.61
C LEU A 194 8.60 -22.57 5.17
N LEU A 195 9.89 -22.47 5.51
CA LEU A 195 10.74 -21.34 5.10
C LEU A 195 10.87 -21.27 3.58
N LYS A 196 11.07 -22.40 2.92
CA LYS A 196 11.14 -22.46 1.45
C LYS A 196 9.80 -22.02 0.82
N ARG A 197 8.67 -22.57 1.31
CA ARG A 197 7.33 -22.16 0.83
C ARG A 197 7.09 -20.66 1.06
N ALA A 198 7.53 -20.10 2.19
CA ALA A 198 7.41 -18.69 2.50
C ALA A 198 8.19 -17.81 1.51
N GLU A 199 9.40 -18.22 1.12
CA GLU A 199 10.21 -17.52 0.09
C GLU A 199 9.53 -17.55 -1.28
N ASP A 200 8.98 -18.69 -1.68
CA ASP A 200 8.25 -18.82 -2.93
C ASP A 200 7.01 -17.89 -2.94
N ILE A 201 6.25 -17.84 -1.83
CA ILE A 201 5.09 -16.95 -1.67
C ILE A 201 5.53 -15.49 -1.72
N GLN A 202 6.63 -15.11 -1.05
CA GLN A 202 7.18 -13.74 -1.12
C GLN A 202 7.48 -13.33 -2.57
N ASN A 203 8.08 -14.23 -3.35
CA ASN A 203 8.39 -13.96 -4.76
C ASN A 203 7.14 -13.81 -5.62
N LEU A 204 6.10 -14.63 -5.39
CA LEU A 204 4.82 -14.53 -6.10
C LEU A 204 4.10 -13.21 -5.78
N PHE A 205 4.01 -12.84 -4.50
CA PHE A 205 3.38 -11.59 -4.07
C PHE A 205 4.16 -10.35 -4.53
N LYS A 206 5.49 -10.43 -4.57
CA LYS A 206 6.32 -9.34 -5.11
C LYS A 206 6.01 -9.05 -6.57
N ARG A 207 5.67 -10.06 -7.39
CA ARG A 207 5.23 -9.86 -8.78
C ARG A 207 3.91 -9.12 -8.85
N MET A 208 2.99 -9.38 -7.91
CA MET A 208 1.71 -8.71 -7.77
C MET A 208 1.84 -7.29 -7.18
N GLY A 209 3.04 -6.85 -6.79
CA GLY A 209 3.27 -5.54 -6.17
C GLY A 209 3.05 -5.51 -4.65
N SER A 210 2.78 -6.65 -4.02
CA SER A 210 2.63 -6.79 -2.56
C SER A 210 3.91 -7.27 -1.90
N THR A 211 4.14 -6.83 -0.66
CA THR A 211 5.23 -7.32 0.19
C THR A 211 4.69 -8.30 1.23
N VAL A 212 5.45 -9.37 1.47
CA VAL A 212 5.08 -10.41 2.44
C VAL A 212 6.17 -10.49 3.52
N ARG A 213 5.75 -10.45 4.79
CA ARG A 213 6.63 -10.53 5.96
C ARG A 213 6.19 -11.67 6.87
N ARG A 214 7.11 -12.51 7.29
CA ARG A 214 6.86 -13.58 8.27
C ARG A 214 6.61 -12.98 9.65
N LEU A 215 5.68 -13.54 10.39
CA LEU A 215 5.43 -13.17 11.78
C LEU A 215 6.31 -14.00 12.71
N SER A 216 6.84 -13.36 13.75
CA SER A 216 7.45 -14.01 14.90
C SER A 216 6.42 -14.67 15.81
N GLY A 217 6.86 -15.46 16.79
CA GLY A 217 5.95 -16.10 17.75
C GLY A 217 5.13 -15.09 18.53
N ILE A 218 5.76 -13.99 18.98
CA ILE A 218 5.06 -12.94 19.72
C ILE A 218 4.04 -12.19 18.87
N GLU A 219 4.36 -11.91 17.60
CA GLU A 219 3.43 -11.27 16.68
C GLU A 219 2.23 -12.16 16.39
N ARG A 220 2.43 -13.48 16.23
CA ARG A 220 1.31 -14.42 16.06
C ARG A 220 0.46 -14.52 17.31
N LEU A 221 1.06 -14.53 18.50
CA LEU A 221 0.32 -14.55 19.76
C LEU A 221 -0.51 -13.27 19.93
N ASN A 222 0.05 -12.09 19.59
CA ASN A 222 -0.69 -10.83 19.61
C ASN A 222 -1.86 -10.82 18.61
N LEU A 223 -1.65 -11.40 17.41
CA LEU A 223 -2.74 -11.56 16.44
C LEU A 223 -3.87 -12.44 16.96
N LEU A 224 -3.55 -13.59 17.58
CA LEU A 224 -4.54 -14.46 18.19
C LEU A 224 -5.23 -13.77 19.38
N HIS A 225 -4.46 -13.09 20.23
CA HIS A 225 -4.96 -12.34 21.38
C HIS A 225 -5.98 -11.27 20.97
N GLY A 226 -5.69 -10.50 19.92
CA GLY A 226 -6.61 -9.47 19.42
C GLY A 226 -7.96 -10.01 18.92
N ILE A 227 -8.04 -11.30 18.53
CA ILE A 227 -9.30 -11.96 18.13
C ILE A 227 -10.02 -12.54 19.35
N THR A 228 -9.27 -13.07 20.33
CA THR A 228 -9.83 -13.81 21.47
C THR A 228 -10.10 -12.93 22.69
N ARG A 229 -9.44 -11.77 22.80
CA ARG A 229 -9.57 -10.80 23.91
C ARG A 229 -9.73 -9.38 23.39
N PRO A 230 -10.84 -9.07 22.72
CA PRO A 230 -11.06 -7.76 22.13
C PRO A 230 -11.15 -6.61 23.13
N GLU A 231 -11.33 -6.90 24.41
CA GLU A 231 -11.29 -5.94 25.52
C GLU A 231 -9.87 -5.43 25.80
N GLU A 232 -8.85 -6.23 25.51
CA GLU A 232 -7.44 -5.90 25.73
C GLU A 232 -6.80 -5.51 24.42
N VAL A 233 -6.85 -4.23 24.07
CA VAL A 233 -6.34 -3.73 22.79
C VAL A 233 -4.80 -3.67 22.78
N MET A 234 -4.16 -3.66 23.96
CA MET A 234 -2.70 -3.59 24.08
C MET A 234 -2.02 -4.89 23.65
N ALA A 235 -0.95 -4.76 22.89
CA ALA A 235 -0.06 -5.89 22.61
C ALA A 235 0.62 -6.36 23.92
N PHE A 236 0.58 -7.66 24.19
CA PHE A 236 1.30 -8.24 25.31
C PHE A 236 2.71 -8.68 24.89
N SER A 237 3.61 -8.79 25.88
CA SER A 237 4.94 -9.38 25.71
C SER A 237 5.00 -10.76 26.36
N TYR A 238 5.77 -11.67 25.80
CA TYR A 238 5.99 -13.01 26.31
C TYR A 238 7.49 -13.31 26.29
N ASP A 239 8.05 -13.61 27.46
CA ASP A 239 9.44 -14.01 27.58
C ASP A 239 9.56 -15.53 27.54
N TRP A 240 10.06 -16.06 26.44
CA TRP A 240 10.26 -17.49 26.20
C TRP A 240 11.27 -18.14 27.14
N LEU A 241 12.18 -17.34 27.74
CA LEU A 241 13.21 -17.82 28.67
C LEU A 241 12.69 -17.95 30.11
N LEU A 242 11.65 -17.17 30.45
CA LEU A 242 11.04 -17.14 31.77
C LEU A 242 9.73 -17.93 31.83
N ALA A 243 9.37 -18.64 30.76
CA ALA A 243 8.16 -19.45 30.70
C ALA A 243 8.24 -20.59 31.73
N GLU A 244 7.25 -20.67 32.63
CA GLU A 244 7.11 -21.73 33.59
C GLU A 244 6.51 -22.99 32.92
N ASP A 245 6.95 -24.19 33.35
CA ASP A 245 6.46 -25.47 32.81
C ASP A 245 4.94 -25.68 33.00
N SER A 246 4.32 -24.94 33.90
CA SER A 246 2.88 -25.03 34.21
C SER A 246 1.99 -24.13 33.35
N LEU A 247 2.55 -23.11 32.68
CA LEU A 247 1.85 -22.14 31.84
C LEU A 247 2.19 -22.37 30.38
N THR A 248 1.17 -22.29 29.54
CA THR A 248 1.32 -22.35 28.09
C THR A 248 1.03 -20.99 27.46
N THR A 249 1.47 -20.76 26.23
CA THR A 249 1.14 -19.55 25.49
C THR A 249 -0.39 -19.33 25.38
N LYS A 250 -1.19 -20.39 25.45
CA LYS A 250 -2.67 -20.33 25.43
C LYS A 250 -3.24 -19.63 26.64
N ASP A 251 -2.61 -19.78 27.83
CA ASP A 251 -3.08 -19.13 29.06
C ASP A 251 -3.02 -17.61 28.99
N PHE A 252 -2.14 -17.05 28.13
CA PHE A 252 -2.00 -15.60 27.93
C PHE A 252 -2.96 -15.03 26.89
N ILE A 253 -3.43 -15.83 25.94
CA ILE A 253 -4.31 -15.37 24.85
C ILE A 253 -5.77 -15.81 25.01
N ALA A 254 -6.04 -16.80 25.87
CA ALA A 254 -7.39 -17.24 26.11
C ALA A 254 -8.22 -16.18 26.87
N PRO A 255 -9.50 -15.98 26.54
CA PRO A 255 -10.38 -15.09 27.30
C PRO A 255 -10.60 -15.64 28.72
N SER A 256 -11.25 -14.84 29.58
CA SER A 256 -11.55 -15.23 30.96
C SER A 256 -12.44 -16.49 31.05
N GLY A 257 -13.25 -16.76 30.06
CA GLY A 257 -14.06 -17.97 29.95
C GLY A 257 -14.78 -18.09 28.62
N TYR A 258 -15.22 -19.31 28.31
CA TYR A 258 -16.09 -19.60 27.16
C TYR A 258 -17.37 -20.24 27.63
N ASN A 259 -18.52 -19.76 27.11
CA ASN A 259 -19.80 -20.44 27.22
C ASN A 259 -20.31 -20.72 25.79
N TRP A 260 -20.29 -22.00 25.41
CA TRP A 260 -20.70 -22.44 24.07
C TRP A 260 -22.22 -22.61 23.88
N LYS A 261 -22.97 -22.41 24.97
CA LYS A 261 -24.44 -22.51 24.98
C LYS A 261 -25.03 -21.44 25.89
N PRO A 262 -24.89 -20.16 25.54
CA PRO A 262 -25.44 -19.07 26.35
C PRO A 262 -26.96 -19.15 26.35
N GLU A 263 -27.59 -18.81 27.48
CA GLU A 263 -29.03 -18.74 27.63
C GLU A 263 -29.62 -17.57 26.81
N HIS A 264 -30.86 -17.72 26.38
CA HIS A 264 -31.63 -16.63 25.77
C HIS A 264 -31.97 -15.58 26.86
N ASP A 265 -31.97 -14.32 26.46
CA ASP A 265 -32.20 -13.21 27.38
C ASP A 265 -33.57 -13.30 28.12
N ASP A 266 -34.57 -13.82 27.43
CA ASP A 266 -35.97 -13.88 27.94
C ASP A 266 -36.46 -15.31 28.31
N SER A 267 -35.61 -16.31 28.25
CA SER A 267 -36.01 -17.70 28.49
C SER A 267 -34.85 -18.57 28.95
N ARG A 268 -35.17 -19.75 29.51
CA ARG A 268 -34.16 -20.78 29.82
C ARG A 268 -33.71 -21.58 28.60
N ALA A 269 -34.17 -21.25 27.40
CA ALA A 269 -33.66 -21.84 26.18
C ALA A 269 -32.21 -21.38 25.94
N VAL A 270 -31.43 -22.19 25.23
CA VAL A 270 -30.01 -21.86 24.93
C VAL A 270 -29.84 -21.59 23.46
N TYR A 271 -28.98 -20.65 23.16
CA TYR A 271 -28.50 -20.42 21.80
C TYR A 271 -27.59 -21.57 21.35
N ASN A 272 -27.72 -22.01 20.12
CA ASN A 272 -26.91 -23.08 19.54
C ASN A 272 -26.03 -22.57 18.35
N ASP A 273 -26.19 -21.32 17.99
CA ASP A 273 -25.60 -20.68 16.81
C ASP A 273 -24.59 -19.53 17.15
N ARG A 274 -24.35 -19.31 18.44
CA ARG A 274 -23.43 -18.32 19.00
C ARG A 274 -22.79 -18.84 20.27
N TYR A 275 -21.79 -18.11 20.76
CA TYR A 275 -21.11 -18.41 22.01
C TYR A 275 -20.82 -17.13 22.79
N GLN A 276 -20.55 -17.24 24.07
CA GLN A 276 -20.11 -16.15 24.92
C GLN A 276 -18.65 -16.35 25.28
N PHE A 277 -17.87 -15.27 25.27
CA PHE A 277 -16.49 -15.25 25.72
C PHE A 277 -16.22 -13.92 26.45
N SER A 278 -15.56 -13.99 27.60
CA SER A 278 -15.50 -12.85 28.52
C SER A 278 -16.88 -12.19 28.68
N GLU A 279 -17.02 -10.92 28.35
CA GLU A 279 -18.28 -10.18 28.40
C GLU A 279 -18.96 -10.04 27.02
N TYR A 280 -18.44 -10.69 25.98
CA TYR A 280 -18.92 -10.60 24.60
C TYR A 280 -19.67 -11.85 24.15
N TYR A 281 -20.57 -11.63 23.20
CA TYR A 281 -21.23 -12.69 22.43
C TYR A 281 -20.60 -12.75 21.03
N GLY A 282 -20.09 -13.91 20.65
CA GLY A 282 -19.45 -14.13 19.37
C GLY A 282 -20.26 -15.07 18.47
N LYS A 283 -20.12 -14.90 17.16
CA LYS A 283 -20.75 -15.76 16.16
C LYS A 283 -19.86 -15.91 14.94
N VAL A 284 -19.74 -17.15 14.49
CA VAL A 284 -19.10 -17.48 13.21
C VAL A 284 -20.16 -17.90 12.22
N LEU A 285 -20.09 -17.34 11.02
CA LEU A 285 -20.94 -17.67 9.88
C LEU A 285 -20.08 -18.28 8.78
N TYR A 286 -20.66 -19.13 7.93
CA TYR A 286 -19.99 -19.64 6.74
C TYR A 286 -20.73 -19.26 5.45
N LEU A 287 -19.98 -19.03 4.37
CA LEU A 287 -20.54 -18.73 3.06
C LEU A 287 -21.14 -20.02 2.45
N ARG A 288 -22.46 -20.12 2.55
CA ARG A 288 -23.19 -21.31 2.13
C ARG A 288 -23.49 -21.31 0.65
N ASP A 289 -24.12 -20.26 0.18
CA ASP A 289 -24.58 -20.18 -1.21
C ASP A 289 -23.76 -19.12 -1.95
N ILE A 290 -23.19 -19.50 -3.10
CA ILE A 290 -22.33 -18.70 -3.94
C ILE A 290 -23.07 -18.46 -5.27
N ALA A 291 -23.11 -17.22 -5.73
CA ALA A 291 -23.71 -16.87 -7.02
C ALA A 291 -22.92 -17.50 -8.19
N PRO A 292 -23.58 -17.93 -9.26
CA PRO A 292 -22.92 -18.41 -10.47
C PRO A 292 -22.00 -17.35 -11.12
N GLN A 293 -22.39 -16.08 -11.03
CA GLN A 293 -21.59 -14.93 -11.49
C GLN A 293 -21.42 -13.98 -10.31
N MET A 294 -20.25 -14.01 -9.68
CA MET A 294 -19.87 -13.10 -8.61
C MET A 294 -18.99 -11.96 -9.14
N LYS A 295 -19.11 -10.81 -8.48
CA LYS A 295 -18.13 -9.73 -8.61
C LYS A 295 -16.98 -9.96 -7.64
N ASP A 296 -15.80 -9.54 -8.01
CA ASP A 296 -14.55 -9.66 -7.24
C ASP A 296 -14.42 -8.66 -6.08
N ASN A 297 -15.49 -7.98 -5.69
CA ASN A 297 -15.52 -6.96 -4.66
C ASN A 297 -16.11 -7.42 -3.30
N LEU A 298 -16.50 -8.70 -3.16
CA LEU A 298 -17.14 -9.18 -1.93
C LEU A 298 -16.26 -8.98 -0.69
N LEU A 299 -14.98 -9.37 -0.77
CA LEU A 299 -14.06 -9.24 0.36
C LEU A 299 -13.79 -7.76 0.71
N SER A 300 -13.76 -6.88 -0.28
CA SER A 300 -13.62 -5.45 -0.04
C SER A 300 -14.82 -4.90 0.74
N LEU A 301 -16.04 -5.22 0.30
CA LEU A 301 -17.26 -4.78 0.99
C LEU A 301 -17.35 -5.30 2.43
N LEU A 302 -16.91 -6.54 2.67
CA LEU A 302 -16.86 -7.12 4.01
C LEU A 302 -15.72 -6.52 4.87
N SER A 303 -14.61 -6.15 4.26
CA SER A 303 -13.51 -5.46 4.96
C SER A 303 -13.87 -4.01 5.30
N ASP A 304 -14.83 -3.41 4.59
CA ASP A 304 -15.28 -2.02 4.81
C ASP A 304 -16.34 -1.90 5.92
N LEU A 305 -16.65 -2.99 6.64
CA LEU A 305 -17.49 -2.96 7.83
C LEU A 305 -16.83 -2.09 8.94
N ASP A 306 -17.66 -1.38 9.70
CA ASP A 306 -17.25 -0.43 10.75
C ASP A 306 -17.12 -1.05 12.16
N PHE A 307 -16.99 -2.37 12.22
CA PHE A 307 -16.81 -3.14 13.44
C PHE A 307 -15.79 -4.27 13.28
N ASP A 308 -15.30 -4.73 14.41
CA ASP A 308 -14.34 -5.83 14.49
C ASP A 308 -14.87 -7.09 13.82
N ASN A 309 -14.09 -7.64 12.92
CA ASN A 309 -14.42 -8.89 12.23
C ASN A 309 -13.15 -9.62 11.79
N ALA A 310 -13.28 -10.93 11.60
CA ALA A 310 -12.21 -11.75 11.06
C ALA A 310 -12.78 -12.67 9.97
N ILE A 311 -12.30 -12.50 8.75
CA ILE A 311 -12.65 -13.33 7.60
C ILE A 311 -11.54 -14.35 7.40
N SER A 312 -11.89 -15.62 7.24
CA SER A 312 -10.94 -16.69 6.99
C SER A 312 -11.36 -17.48 5.75
N ILE A 313 -10.45 -17.62 4.82
CA ILE A 313 -10.62 -18.38 3.57
C ILE A 313 -9.66 -19.55 3.61
N HIS A 314 -10.19 -20.75 3.75
CA HIS A 314 -9.43 -21.99 3.68
C HIS A 314 -9.47 -22.52 2.25
N VAL A 315 -8.32 -22.90 1.74
CA VAL A 315 -8.14 -23.41 0.37
C VAL A 315 -7.29 -24.66 0.41
N ASP A 316 -7.90 -25.79 0.09
CA ASP A 316 -7.23 -27.10 -0.02
C ASP A 316 -7.20 -27.54 -1.49
N ALA A 317 -6.03 -27.72 -2.06
CA ALA A 317 -5.91 -28.24 -3.42
C ALA A 317 -6.28 -29.73 -3.46
N VAL A 318 -7.03 -30.13 -4.50
CA VAL A 318 -7.32 -31.54 -4.77
C VAL A 318 -6.29 -32.08 -5.76
N GLU A 319 -5.82 -33.31 -5.56
CA GLU A 319 -4.90 -33.93 -6.51
C GLU A 319 -5.54 -33.97 -7.92
N GLN A 320 -4.87 -33.39 -8.91
CA GLN A 320 -5.44 -33.22 -10.25
C GLN A 320 -5.88 -34.54 -10.89
N ARG A 321 -5.11 -35.61 -10.66
CA ARG A 321 -5.46 -36.93 -11.15
C ARG A 321 -6.75 -37.46 -10.50
N GLU A 322 -6.89 -37.30 -9.19
CA GLU A 322 -8.09 -37.69 -8.46
C GLU A 322 -9.32 -36.88 -8.90
N ALA A 323 -9.13 -35.56 -9.09
CA ALA A 323 -10.17 -34.65 -9.58
C ALA A 323 -10.69 -35.08 -10.96
N VAL A 324 -9.79 -35.31 -11.91
CA VAL A 324 -10.13 -35.76 -13.27
C VAL A 324 -10.83 -37.12 -13.23
N GLU A 325 -10.31 -38.10 -12.46
CA GLU A 325 -10.96 -39.41 -12.31
C GLU A 325 -12.39 -39.30 -11.72
N GLN A 326 -12.61 -38.42 -10.76
CA GLN A 326 -13.92 -38.20 -10.17
C GLN A 326 -14.91 -37.62 -11.18
N VAL A 327 -14.53 -36.56 -11.91
CA VAL A 327 -15.39 -35.94 -12.93
C VAL A 327 -15.67 -36.93 -14.07
N GLN A 328 -14.68 -37.68 -14.54
CA GLN A 328 -14.86 -38.70 -15.57
C GLN A 328 -15.86 -39.80 -15.13
N LYS A 329 -15.76 -40.26 -13.89
CA LYS A 329 -16.72 -41.24 -13.35
C LYS A 329 -18.13 -40.66 -13.29
N GLN A 330 -18.27 -39.43 -12.86
CA GLN A 330 -19.57 -38.76 -12.77
C GLN A 330 -20.17 -38.55 -14.17
N LEU A 331 -19.35 -38.09 -15.13
CA LEU A 331 -19.76 -37.93 -16.53
C LEU A 331 -20.21 -39.25 -17.16
N ALA A 332 -19.45 -40.33 -16.95
CA ALA A 332 -19.81 -41.65 -17.45
C ALA A 332 -21.13 -42.14 -16.87
N TYR A 333 -21.44 -41.83 -15.60
CA TYR A 333 -22.67 -42.15 -14.95
C TYR A 333 -23.87 -41.36 -15.56
N MET A 334 -23.69 -40.04 -15.75
CA MET A 334 -24.71 -39.20 -16.37
C MET A 334 -24.97 -39.56 -17.85
N GLN A 335 -23.91 -39.85 -18.61
CA GLN A 335 -24.05 -40.35 -20.00
C GLN A 335 -24.78 -41.68 -20.06
N LYS A 336 -24.55 -42.60 -19.12
CA LYS A 336 -25.27 -43.85 -19.01
C LYS A 336 -26.75 -43.59 -18.70
N GLU A 337 -27.07 -42.75 -17.73
CA GLU A 337 -28.43 -42.37 -17.37
C GLU A 337 -29.18 -41.75 -18.57
N LYS A 338 -28.49 -40.87 -19.34
CA LYS A 338 -29.02 -40.32 -20.58
C LYS A 338 -29.35 -41.42 -21.59
N GLY A 339 -28.43 -42.39 -21.76
CA GLY A 339 -28.61 -43.54 -22.66
C GLY A 339 -29.78 -44.42 -22.26
N ASP A 340 -29.88 -44.76 -20.96
CA ASP A 340 -30.99 -45.55 -20.39
C ASP A 340 -32.33 -44.80 -20.55
N GLY A 341 -32.37 -43.50 -20.36
CA GLY A 341 -33.55 -42.67 -20.61
C GLY A 341 -34.00 -42.68 -22.07
N MET A 342 -33.06 -42.55 -23.04
CA MET A 342 -33.38 -42.65 -24.45
C MET A 342 -33.94 -44.02 -24.86
N VAL A 343 -33.34 -45.09 -24.36
CA VAL A 343 -33.82 -46.48 -24.62
C VAL A 343 -35.22 -46.68 -24.06
N ASN A 344 -35.51 -46.18 -22.86
CA ASN A 344 -36.82 -46.28 -22.27
C ASN A 344 -37.90 -45.48 -23.04
N ALA A 345 -37.58 -44.28 -23.55
CA ALA A 345 -38.51 -43.52 -24.37
C ALA A 345 -38.85 -44.27 -25.69
N VAL A 346 -37.86 -44.84 -26.35
CA VAL A 346 -38.07 -45.62 -27.56
C VAL A 346 -38.94 -46.87 -27.29
N ARG A 347 -38.73 -47.53 -26.15
CA ARG A 347 -39.59 -48.69 -25.71
C ARG A 347 -41.04 -48.27 -25.46
N MET A 348 -41.29 -47.02 -25.12
CA MET A 348 -42.60 -46.42 -24.91
C MET A 348 -43.20 -45.83 -26.20
N ASN A 349 -42.58 -46.03 -27.36
CA ASN A 349 -42.95 -45.43 -28.65
C ASN A 349 -42.90 -43.88 -28.62
N LEU A 350 -42.04 -43.30 -27.79
CA LEU A 350 -41.79 -41.87 -27.75
C LEU A 350 -40.47 -41.55 -28.46
N PRO A 351 -40.32 -40.34 -28.96
CA PRO A 351 -39.03 -39.89 -29.53
C PRO A 351 -37.93 -39.98 -28.46
N ALA A 352 -36.73 -40.44 -28.82
CA ALA A 352 -35.60 -40.67 -27.87
C ALA A 352 -35.24 -39.45 -27.00
N TYR A 353 -35.36 -38.25 -27.55
CA TYR A 353 -35.07 -37.01 -26.83
C TYR A 353 -36.05 -36.71 -25.65
N MET A 354 -37.29 -37.28 -25.72
CA MET A 354 -38.27 -37.10 -24.64
C MET A 354 -37.96 -37.94 -23.38
N GLY A 355 -37.04 -38.92 -23.51
CA GLY A 355 -36.59 -39.71 -22.38
C GLY A 355 -35.42 -39.09 -21.60
N VAL A 356 -34.94 -37.92 -22.02
CA VAL A 356 -33.82 -37.22 -21.37
C VAL A 356 -34.31 -35.94 -20.75
N ARG A 357 -34.05 -35.78 -19.44
CA ARG A 357 -34.31 -34.51 -18.74
C ARG A 357 -33.37 -33.42 -19.26
N TYR A 358 -33.89 -32.23 -19.50
CA TYR A 358 -33.10 -31.08 -19.92
C TYR A 358 -31.93 -30.78 -18.95
N GLU A 359 -32.20 -30.89 -17.65
CA GLU A 359 -31.20 -30.71 -16.59
C GLU A 359 -30.01 -31.68 -16.72
N LEU A 360 -30.29 -32.97 -17.07
CA LEU A 360 -29.22 -33.96 -17.25
C LEU A 360 -28.34 -33.64 -18.47
N THR A 361 -28.92 -33.05 -19.52
CA THR A 361 -28.13 -32.64 -20.69
C THR A 361 -27.17 -31.49 -20.35
N ASN A 362 -27.65 -30.47 -19.63
CA ASN A 362 -26.84 -29.36 -19.16
C ASN A 362 -25.72 -29.81 -18.21
N GLN A 363 -26.06 -30.74 -17.25
CA GLN A 363 -25.04 -31.29 -16.36
C GLN A 363 -23.94 -32.07 -17.07
N ILE A 364 -24.25 -32.73 -18.19
CA ILE A 364 -23.25 -33.41 -19.03
C ILE A 364 -22.35 -32.38 -19.73
N GLU A 365 -22.91 -31.34 -20.30
CA GLU A 365 -22.18 -30.26 -20.95
C GLU A 365 -21.28 -29.54 -19.94
N ASP A 366 -21.79 -29.22 -18.74
CA ASP A 366 -21.01 -28.60 -17.65
C ASP A 366 -19.84 -29.52 -17.22
N ALA A 367 -20.05 -30.84 -17.15
CA ALA A 367 -19.01 -31.78 -16.77
C ALA A 367 -17.95 -31.97 -17.89
N GLU A 368 -18.33 -31.90 -19.17
CA GLU A 368 -17.41 -31.91 -20.30
C GLU A 368 -16.57 -30.63 -20.33
N GLU A 369 -17.18 -29.47 -20.12
CA GLU A 369 -16.47 -28.19 -19.99
C GLU A 369 -15.51 -28.19 -18.79
N LEU A 370 -15.92 -28.74 -17.65
CA LEU A 370 -15.07 -28.89 -16.48
C LEU A 370 -13.83 -29.76 -16.78
N LEU A 371 -13.99 -30.87 -17.53
CA LEU A 371 -12.85 -31.71 -17.95
C LEU A 371 -11.90 -30.97 -18.89
N ASP A 372 -12.43 -30.17 -19.81
CA ASP A 372 -11.65 -29.37 -20.74
C ASP A 372 -10.84 -28.32 -19.98
N ASN A 373 -11.46 -27.63 -19.01
CA ASN A 373 -10.82 -26.68 -18.12
C ASN A 373 -9.66 -27.32 -17.33
N LEU A 374 -9.84 -28.53 -16.81
CA LEU A 374 -8.80 -29.25 -16.07
C LEU A 374 -7.64 -29.74 -16.94
N HIS A 375 -7.89 -30.08 -18.21
CA HIS A 375 -6.87 -30.62 -19.12
C HIS A 375 -6.13 -29.54 -19.88
N ASN A 376 -6.84 -28.50 -20.38
CA ASN A 376 -6.31 -27.59 -21.38
C ASN A 376 -6.05 -26.17 -20.84
N TYR A 377 -6.69 -25.74 -19.73
CA TYR A 377 -6.61 -24.37 -19.21
C TYR A 377 -5.88 -24.23 -17.87
N ASN A 378 -5.10 -25.23 -17.46
CA ASN A 378 -4.32 -25.23 -16.21
C ASN A 378 -5.15 -24.88 -14.96
N GLN A 379 -6.43 -25.29 -14.96
CA GLN A 379 -7.30 -25.12 -13.80
C GLN A 379 -7.08 -26.27 -12.81
N LYS A 380 -7.05 -25.96 -11.52
CA LYS A 380 -7.09 -26.94 -10.43
C LYS A 380 -8.45 -26.90 -9.74
N ILE A 381 -8.79 -27.99 -9.07
CA ILE A 381 -9.95 -28.05 -8.17
C ILE A 381 -9.47 -27.76 -6.76
N PHE A 382 -10.20 -26.89 -6.07
CA PHE A 382 -9.98 -26.54 -4.67
C PHE A 382 -11.23 -26.84 -3.85
N LYS A 383 -11.02 -27.27 -2.61
CA LYS A 383 -12.03 -27.28 -1.57
C LYS A 383 -11.90 -26.01 -0.76
N VAL A 384 -12.90 -25.13 -0.87
CA VAL A 384 -12.87 -23.79 -0.28
C VAL A 384 -13.91 -23.69 0.83
N CYS A 385 -13.51 -23.09 1.96
CA CYS A 385 -14.41 -22.72 3.04
C CYS A 385 -14.15 -21.26 3.44
N ILE A 386 -15.19 -20.43 3.41
CA ILE A 386 -15.11 -19.02 3.78
C ILE A 386 -15.94 -18.80 5.03
N LEU A 387 -15.29 -18.31 6.06
CA LEU A 387 -15.86 -18.04 7.37
C LEU A 387 -15.74 -16.55 7.69
N ILE A 388 -16.72 -16.02 8.43
CA ILE A 388 -16.62 -14.69 9.02
C ILE A 388 -17.00 -14.78 10.50
N HIS A 389 -16.16 -14.22 11.34
CA HIS A 389 -16.37 -14.04 12.77
C HIS A 389 -16.66 -12.59 13.08
N THR A 390 -17.64 -12.36 13.96
CA THR A 390 -17.89 -11.06 14.59
C THR A 390 -18.41 -11.26 16.01
N TYR A 391 -18.40 -10.21 16.80
CA TYR A 391 -18.87 -10.24 18.19
C TYR A 391 -19.59 -8.94 18.54
N GLY A 392 -20.35 -8.94 19.63
CA GLY A 392 -21.03 -7.78 20.21
C GLY A 392 -21.01 -7.85 21.73
N ARG A 393 -21.22 -6.73 22.42
CA ARG A 393 -21.31 -6.67 23.89
C ARG A 393 -22.60 -7.31 24.42
N ASN A 394 -23.60 -7.40 23.59
CA ASN A 394 -24.87 -8.04 23.88
C ASN A 394 -25.43 -8.69 22.63
N ASN A 395 -26.49 -9.51 22.79
CA ASN A 395 -27.11 -10.22 21.69
C ASN A 395 -27.71 -9.30 20.62
N ALA A 396 -28.27 -8.14 21.01
CA ALA A 396 -28.84 -7.21 20.05
C ALA A 396 -27.79 -6.60 19.13
N GLU A 397 -26.65 -6.15 19.67
CA GLU A 397 -25.52 -5.63 18.90
C GLU A 397 -24.94 -6.71 17.97
N LEU A 398 -24.81 -7.95 18.47
CA LEU A 398 -24.34 -9.07 17.65
C LEU A 398 -25.29 -9.33 16.46
N ASP A 399 -26.59 -9.35 16.71
CA ASP A 399 -27.58 -9.61 15.68
C ASP A 399 -27.64 -8.47 14.64
N GLU A 400 -27.47 -7.20 15.06
CA GLU A 400 -27.34 -6.07 14.16
C GLU A 400 -26.12 -6.21 13.22
N ARG A 401 -24.94 -6.53 13.77
CA ARG A 401 -23.71 -6.75 12.99
C ARG A 401 -23.87 -7.90 12.00
N VAL A 402 -24.44 -9.02 12.46
CA VAL A 402 -24.76 -10.17 11.61
C VAL A 402 -25.71 -9.79 10.48
N GLN A 403 -26.72 -8.98 10.76
CA GLN A 403 -27.66 -8.52 9.74
C GLN A 403 -26.98 -7.63 8.69
N GLN A 404 -26.06 -6.75 9.10
CA GLN A 404 -25.26 -5.93 8.19
C GLN A 404 -24.40 -6.80 7.27
N ILE A 405 -23.70 -7.82 7.82
CA ILE A 405 -22.94 -8.80 7.03
C ILE A 405 -23.86 -9.50 6.02
N CYS A 406 -25.01 -10.00 6.45
CA CYS A 406 -25.96 -10.68 5.57
C CYS A 406 -26.50 -9.77 4.46
N ASN A 407 -26.78 -8.52 4.74
CA ASN A 407 -27.27 -7.54 3.76
C ASN A 407 -26.26 -7.30 2.64
N ILE A 408 -24.97 -7.13 2.99
CA ILE A 408 -23.88 -6.97 2.01
C ILE A 408 -23.80 -8.19 1.09
N VAL A 409 -23.84 -9.38 1.65
CA VAL A 409 -23.68 -10.63 0.91
C VAL A 409 -24.88 -10.92 0.02
N GLN A 410 -26.08 -10.57 0.47
CA GLN A 410 -27.31 -10.69 -0.32
C GLN A 410 -27.30 -9.79 -1.56
N GLN A 411 -26.67 -8.60 -1.51
CA GLN A 411 -26.48 -7.74 -2.69
C GLN A 411 -25.65 -8.43 -3.78
N GLN A 412 -24.81 -9.39 -3.41
CA GLN A 412 -24.01 -10.21 -4.32
C GLN A 412 -24.68 -11.57 -4.65
N THR A 413 -25.98 -11.72 -4.32
CA THR A 413 -26.71 -12.97 -4.49
C THR A 413 -26.08 -14.19 -3.79
N CYS A 414 -25.31 -13.93 -2.75
CA CYS A 414 -24.67 -14.94 -1.90
C CYS A 414 -25.38 -15.00 -0.54
N ARG A 415 -25.09 -16.03 0.26
CA ARG A 415 -25.70 -16.21 1.57
C ARG A 415 -24.73 -16.78 2.59
N PHE A 416 -24.55 -16.05 3.70
CA PHE A 416 -23.99 -16.61 4.92
C PHE A 416 -25.03 -17.36 5.74
N SER A 417 -24.59 -18.43 6.39
CA SER A 417 -25.44 -19.22 7.28
C SER A 417 -24.73 -19.44 8.62
N PRO A 418 -25.46 -19.49 9.75
CA PRO A 418 -24.89 -19.85 11.03
C PRO A 418 -24.43 -21.30 11.03
N ILE A 419 -23.54 -21.63 11.98
CA ILE A 419 -23.00 -22.97 12.21
C ILE A 419 -23.51 -23.44 13.58
N PRO A 420 -24.69 -24.09 13.65
CA PRO A 420 -25.26 -24.54 14.93
C PRO A 420 -24.43 -25.66 15.53
N PHE A 421 -24.26 -25.63 16.86
CA PHE A 421 -23.58 -26.65 17.71
C PHE A 421 -22.06 -26.77 17.51
N GLU A 422 -21.46 -26.17 16.47
CA GLU A 422 -20.03 -26.26 16.12
C GLU A 422 -19.27 -24.93 16.23
N GLN A 423 -19.78 -23.98 17.03
CA GLN A 423 -19.15 -22.64 17.15
C GLN A 423 -17.71 -22.70 17.70
N CYS A 424 -17.36 -23.66 18.54
CA CYS A 424 -16.00 -23.87 19.03
C CYS A 424 -15.06 -24.27 17.88
N ALA A 425 -15.46 -25.24 17.06
CA ALA A 425 -14.69 -25.63 15.87
C ALA A 425 -14.61 -24.50 14.84
N ALA A 426 -15.70 -23.76 14.68
CA ALA A 426 -15.80 -22.63 13.77
C ALA A 426 -14.85 -21.49 14.20
N MET A 427 -14.84 -21.10 15.47
CA MET A 427 -13.94 -20.07 16.01
C MET A 427 -12.47 -20.46 15.80
N ASN A 428 -12.07 -21.70 16.15
CA ASN A 428 -10.72 -22.17 15.91
C ASN A 428 -10.34 -22.18 14.41
N SER A 429 -11.31 -22.45 13.52
CA SER A 429 -11.09 -22.38 12.07
C SER A 429 -10.92 -20.95 11.56
N VAL A 430 -11.48 -19.94 12.24
CA VAL A 430 -11.25 -18.53 11.89
C VAL A 430 -9.84 -18.07 12.29
N LEU A 431 -9.33 -18.57 13.43
CA LEU A 431 -7.99 -18.20 13.89
C LEU A 431 -6.92 -18.57 12.84
N PRO A 432 -5.91 -17.71 12.59
CA PRO A 432 -4.86 -17.96 11.60
C PRO A 432 -3.86 -19.04 12.05
N LEU A 433 -4.39 -20.25 12.24
CA LEU A 433 -3.65 -21.43 12.68
C LEU A 433 -3.27 -22.37 11.52
N GLY A 434 -3.90 -22.21 10.34
CA GLY A 434 -3.61 -23.05 9.17
C GLY A 434 -4.33 -24.42 9.25
N LYS A 435 -5.49 -24.48 9.90
CA LYS A 435 -6.32 -25.69 9.96
C LYS A 435 -7.79 -25.34 9.99
N LYS A 436 -8.57 -26.13 9.28
CA LYS A 436 -10.03 -26.12 9.30
C LYS A 436 -10.53 -27.30 10.14
N TRP A 437 -11.33 -27.02 11.20
CA TRP A 437 -11.95 -28.04 12.05
C TRP A 437 -13.38 -28.36 11.66
N LEU A 438 -13.88 -27.73 10.59
CA LEU A 438 -15.24 -27.91 10.05
C LEU A 438 -15.22 -28.79 8.81
N ALA A 439 -16.26 -29.60 8.63
CA ALA A 439 -16.47 -30.40 7.42
C ALA A 439 -17.20 -29.60 6.31
N LEU A 440 -17.25 -28.28 6.44
CA LEU A 440 -17.91 -27.38 5.49
C LEU A 440 -16.91 -26.99 4.40
N GLU A 441 -17.25 -27.31 3.14
CA GLU A 441 -16.40 -26.96 1.99
C GLU A 441 -17.21 -26.86 0.71
N ARG A 442 -16.72 -26.07 -0.24
CA ARG A 442 -17.23 -25.96 -1.60
C ARG A 442 -16.12 -26.32 -2.58
N THR A 443 -16.49 -27.07 -3.60
CA THR A 443 -15.57 -27.43 -4.68
C THR A 443 -15.62 -26.33 -5.74
N LEU A 444 -14.49 -25.67 -5.97
CA LEU A 444 -14.36 -24.56 -6.90
C LEU A 444 -13.13 -24.77 -7.82
N LEU A 445 -13.21 -24.24 -9.03
CA LEU A 445 -12.04 -24.13 -9.94
C LEU A 445 -11.12 -22.99 -9.52
N THR A 446 -9.91 -22.97 -10.04
CA THR A 446 -8.94 -21.89 -9.82
C THR A 446 -9.56 -20.51 -10.08
N VAL A 447 -10.21 -20.30 -11.23
CA VAL A 447 -10.83 -19.03 -11.60
C VAL A 447 -11.90 -18.61 -10.58
N ASN A 448 -12.75 -19.53 -10.16
CA ASN A 448 -13.82 -19.25 -9.21
C ASN A 448 -13.28 -19.00 -7.79
N THR A 449 -12.17 -19.63 -7.42
CA THR A 449 -11.47 -19.37 -6.14
C THR A 449 -10.75 -18.03 -6.17
N ALA A 450 -10.19 -17.64 -7.31
CA ALA A 450 -9.48 -16.40 -7.49
C ALA A 450 -10.39 -15.14 -7.42
N ILE A 451 -11.72 -15.30 -7.59
CA ILE A 451 -12.69 -14.21 -7.37
C ILE A 451 -12.60 -13.66 -5.94
N TYR A 452 -12.20 -14.50 -4.96
CA TYR A 452 -11.93 -14.07 -3.60
C TYR A 452 -10.52 -13.49 -3.46
N VAL A 453 -10.15 -12.59 -4.37
CA VAL A 453 -8.88 -11.86 -4.31
C VAL A 453 -8.83 -11.00 -3.04
N PRO A 454 -7.79 -11.15 -2.19
CA PRO A 454 -7.75 -10.48 -0.90
C PRO A 454 -7.26 -9.02 -0.99
N PHE A 455 -7.07 -8.49 -2.20
CA PHE A 455 -6.69 -7.11 -2.40
C PHE A 455 -7.94 -6.22 -2.45
N THR A 456 -7.89 -5.12 -1.71
CA THR A 456 -9.03 -4.24 -1.51
C THR A 456 -8.69 -2.80 -1.92
N THR A 457 -8.87 -1.85 -1.05
CA THR A 457 -8.48 -0.46 -1.25
C THR A 457 -7.15 -0.22 -0.54
N GLN A 458 -6.20 0.34 -1.27
CA GLN A 458 -4.91 0.66 -0.69
C GLN A 458 -5.05 1.79 0.35
N GLU A 459 -4.48 1.58 1.52
CA GLU A 459 -4.39 2.57 2.58
C GLU A 459 -2.98 3.19 2.61
N LEU A 460 -2.91 4.45 2.98
CA LEU A 460 -1.65 5.17 3.09
C LEU A 460 -1.51 5.71 4.51
N PHE A 461 -1.00 4.88 5.38
CA PHE A 461 -0.76 5.23 6.77
C PHE A 461 0.68 4.89 7.16
N GLN A 462 1.49 5.93 7.36
CA GLN A 462 2.87 5.80 7.82
C GLN A 462 2.98 6.43 9.21
N PRO A 463 3.32 5.65 10.25
CA PRO A 463 3.46 6.16 11.61
C PRO A 463 4.41 7.36 11.68
N GLY A 464 4.03 8.37 12.45
CA GLY A 464 4.82 9.61 12.56
C GLY A 464 4.87 10.44 11.27
N GLY A 465 3.97 10.19 10.31
CA GLY A 465 3.82 11.00 9.10
C GLY A 465 3.09 12.32 9.33
N LEU A 466 2.94 13.09 8.25
CA LEU A 466 2.10 14.28 8.21
C LEU A 466 0.67 13.90 7.79
N TYR A 467 -0.31 14.57 8.38
CA TYR A 467 -1.71 14.42 8.00
C TYR A 467 -1.97 15.09 6.65
N GLU A 468 -2.42 14.30 5.68
CA GLU A 468 -2.69 14.73 4.29
C GLU A 468 -4.20 14.82 3.96
N GLY A 469 -5.04 14.36 4.86
CA GLY A 469 -6.48 14.26 4.70
C GLY A 469 -7.02 12.87 5.05
N THR A 470 -8.21 12.56 4.57
CA THR A 470 -8.83 11.23 4.69
C THR A 470 -8.96 10.57 3.33
N ASN A 471 -8.82 9.26 3.26
CA ASN A 471 -9.08 8.49 2.06
C ASN A 471 -10.55 8.69 1.63
N ALA A 472 -10.79 9.10 0.39
CA ALA A 472 -12.14 9.43 -0.09
C ALA A 472 -13.09 8.21 -0.04
N ARG A 473 -12.55 6.97 -0.09
CA ARG A 473 -13.33 5.72 -0.05
C ARG A 473 -13.51 5.19 1.37
N SER A 474 -12.41 4.85 2.04
CA SER A 474 -12.44 4.24 3.37
C SER A 474 -12.68 5.24 4.51
N LYS A 475 -12.55 6.55 4.24
CA LYS A 475 -12.55 7.63 5.24
C LYS A 475 -11.43 7.56 6.27
N ASN A 476 -10.49 6.65 6.12
CA ASN A 476 -9.32 6.52 6.99
C ASN A 476 -8.35 7.68 6.80
N LEU A 477 -7.60 7.99 7.87
CA LEU A 477 -6.57 9.02 7.84
C LEU A 477 -5.48 8.66 6.82
N ILE A 478 -5.06 9.64 6.05
CA ILE A 478 -3.87 9.54 5.22
C ILE A 478 -2.72 10.23 5.96
N MET A 479 -1.71 9.44 6.30
CA MET A 479 -0.50 9.91 6.98
C MET A 479 0.72 9.57 6.14
N VAL A 480 1.52 10.57 5.76
CA VAL A 480 2.70 10.38 4.91
C VAL A 480 3.96 10.89 5.58
N ASN A 481 4.97 10.04 5.70
CA ASN A 481 6.30 10.43 6.14
C ASN A 481 7.27 10.43 4.95
N ARG A 482 7.41 11.58 4.32
CA ARG A 482 8.29 11.72 3.15
C ARG A 482 9.76 11.43 3.45
N LYS A 483 10.21 11.53 4.71
CA LYS A 483 11.57 11.13 5.12
C LYS A 483 11.84 9.64 4.91
N LEU A 484 10.80 8.81 4.88
CA LEU A 484 10.87 7.36 4.68
C LEU A 484 10.74 6.93 3.22
N LEU A 485 10.30 7.83 2.33
CA LEU A 485 10.14 7.51 0.92
C LEU A 485 11.51 7.31 0.24
N PRO A 486 11.62 6.33 -0.66
CA PRO A 486 12.83 6.13 -1.48
C PRO A 486 13.20 7.36 -2.31
N ALA A 487 12.19 8.10 -2.81
CA ALA A 487 12.32 9.36 -3.52
C ALA A 487 11.49 10.43 -2.79
N PRO A 488 12.06 11.21 -1.85
CA PRO A 488 11.29 12.13 -1.01
C PRO A 488 10.85 13.41 -1.73
N ALA A 489 11.40 13.71 -2.94
CA ALA A 489 10.98 14.85 -3.74
C ALA A 489 9.50 14.76 -4.10
N GLY A 490 8.82 15.90 -4.20
CA GLY A 490 7.40 15.95 -4.47
C GLY A 490 6.97 17.05 -5.42
N MET A 491 5.76 16.87 -5.96
CA MET A 491 5.10 17.86 -6.80
C MET A 491 3.64 18.01 -6.40
N VAL A 492 3.16 19.26 -6.34
CA VAL A 492 1.75 19.61 -6.08
C VAL A 492 1.18 20.30 -7.30
N LEU A 493 0.19 19.67 -7.92
CA LEU A 493 -0.45 20.14 -9.15
C LEU A 493 -1.93 20.43 -8.89
N GLY A 494 -2.46 21.56 -9.33
CA GLY A 494 -3.88 21.88 -9.16
C GLY A 494 -4.25 23.22 -9.78
N MET A 495 -5.47 23.29 -10.27
CA MET A 495 -6.04 24.55 -10.79
C MET A 495 -6.18 25.60 -9.68
N THR A 496 -6.22 26.87 -10.08
CA THR A 496 -6.48 27.99 -9.17
C THR A 496 -7.84 27.84 -8.49
N GLY A 497 -7.90 28.08 -7.16
CA GLY A 497 -9.16 28.06 -6.40
C GLY A 497 -9.54 26.69 -5.84
N PHE A 498 -8.80 25.60 -6.13
CA PHE A 498 -9.10 24.26 -5.62
C PHE A 498 -8.29 23.86 -4.37
N GLY A 499 -7.69 24.84 -3.65
CA GLY A 499 -7.06 24.60 -2.35
C GLY A 499 -5.58 24.23 -2.42
N LYS A 500 -4.87 24.49 -3.54
CA LYS A 500 -3.45 24.20 -3.72
C LYS A 500 -2.60 24.85 -2.60
N SER A 501 -2.68 26.16 -2.44
CA SER A 501 -1.90 26.91 -1.45
C SER A 501 -2.24 26.49 -0.02
N PHE A 502 -3.52 26.22 0.26
CA PHE A 502 -3.97 25.73 1.56
C PHE A 502 -3.32 24.36 1.88
N ALA A 503 -3.35 23.42 0.95
CA ALA A 503 -2.77 22.09 1.14
C ALA A 503 -1.24 22.16 1.37
N VAL A 504 -0.57 23.08 0.66
CA VAL A 504 0.88 23.31 0.82
C VAL A 504 1.18 23.92 2.19
N MET A 505 0.42 24.95 2.62
CA MET A 505 0.58 25.56 3.94
C MET A 505 0.31 24.59 5.08
N GLN A 506 -0.68 23.70 4.94
CA GLN A 506 -0.91 22.63 5.91
C GLN A 506 0.29 21.71 6.04
N MET A 507 0.90 21.35 4.91
CA MET A 507 2.13 20.54 4.89
C MET A 507 3.29 21.27 5.58
N MET A 508 3.50 22.56 5.29
CA MET A 508 4.52 23.40 5.93
C MET A 508 4.30 23.50 7.44
N ALA A 509 3.08 23.79 7.88
CA ALA A 509 2.72 23.81 9.30
C ALA A 509 3.00 22.48 9.98
N GLY A 510 2.59 21.37 9.34
CA GLY A 510 2.86 20.03 9.82
C GLY A 510 4.36 19.73 9.98
N ILE A 511 5.19 20.18 9.05
CA ILE A 511 6.66 20.02 9.12
C ILE A 511 7.21 20.79 10.32
N MET A 512 6.85 22.07 10.46
CA MET A 512 7.33 22.94 11.54
C MET A 512 6.88 22.47 12.93
N LEU A 513 5.73 21.80 13.03
CA LEU A 513 5.21 21.25 14.29
C LEU A 513 5.82 19.89 14.61
N ARG A 514 5.98 19.01 13.61
CA ARG A 514 6.49 17.66 13.86
C ARG A 514 8.01 17.60 13.94
N TRP A 515 8.71 18.35 13.08
CA TRP A 515 10.18 18.34 12.97
C TRP A 515 10.77 19.77 13.04
N PRO A 516 10.64 20.47 14.19
CA PRO A 516 11.12 21.85 14.32
C PRO A 516 12.65 22.01 14.24
N GLU A 517 13.39 20.89 14.31
CA GLU A 517 14.84 20.82 14.08
C GLU A 517 15.22 20.88 12.60
N ASP A 518 14.31 20.59 11.68
CA ASP A 518 14.52 20.68 10.24
C ASP A 518 14.42 22.14 9.78
N ASP A 519 15.03 22.42 8.63
CA ASP A 519 14.92 23.72 8.02
C ASP A 519 13.84 23.72 6.93
N LEU A 520 13.06 24.79 6.88
CA LEU A 520 12.04 25.04 5.86
C LEU A 520 12.40 26.29 5.04
N VAL A 521 12.54 26.12 3.73
CA VAL A 521 12.84 27.21 2.80
C VAL A 521 11.76 27.30 1.74
N ILE A 522 11.21 28.50 1.55
CA ILE A 522 10.09 28.75 0.66
C ILE A 522 10.50 29.81 -0.38
N ILE A 523 10.22 29.53 -1.64
CA ILE A 523 10.27 30.51 -2.75
C ILE A 523 8.83 30.91 -3.04
N ASP A 524 8.48 32.18 -2.77
CA ASP A 524 7.12 32.72 -2.80
C ASP A 524 7.01 33.90 -3.78
N PRO A 525 6.68 33.66 -5.04
CA PRO A 525 6.50 34.73 -6.03
C PRO A 525 5.15 35.45 -5.93
N GLU A 526 4.19 34.95 -5.15
CA GLU A 526 2.85 35.53 -5.02
C GLU A 526 2.56 36.10 -3.62
N ASN A 527 3.49 35.99 -2.67
CA ASN A 527 3.36 36.42 -1.26
C ASN A 527 2.19 35.78 -0.53
N GLU A 528 2.02 34.48 -0.72
CA GLU A 528 0.93 33.73 -0.07
C GLU A 528 1.30 33.21 1.33
N TYR A 529 2.60 32.91 1.56
CA TYR A 529 3.07 32.16 2.73
C TYR A 529 3.58 33.04 3.89
N ALA A 530 3.76 34.33 3.68
CA ALA A 530 4.36 35.25 4.66
C ALA A 530 3.70 35.18 6.05
N ARG A 531 2.36 35.21 6.11
CA ARG A 531 1.60 35.17 7.37
C ARG A 531 1.85 33.87 8.16
N LEU A 532 1.92 32.73 7.48
CA LEU A 532 2.21 31.44 8.13
C LEU A 532 3.65 31.44 8.68
N VAL A 533 4.61 31.89 7.88
CA VAL A 533 6.04 31.94 8.26
C VAL A 533 6.25 32.83 9.49
N GLU A 534 5.69 34.02 9.49
CA GLU A 534 5.75 34.96 10.63
C GLU A 534 5.11 34.37 11.91
N ALA A 535 3.93 33.73 11.78
CA ALA A 535 3.24 33.11 12.90
C ALA A 535 4.06 31.97 13.57
N PHE A 536 4.91 31.31 12.79
CA PHE A 536 5.83 30.26 13.28
C PHE A 536 7.23 30.82 13.66
N GLY A 537 7.44 32.13 13.65
CA GLY A 537 8.71 32.77 14.03
C GLY A 537 9.79 32.66 12.95
N GLY A 538 9.39 32.47 11.70
CA GLY A 538 10.27 32.44 10.54
C GLY A 538 10.60 33.86 10.02
N GLU A 539 11.54 33.94 9.09
CA GLU A 539 11.99 35.16 8.42
C GLU A 539 11.39 35.27 7.01
N VAL A 540 10.80 36.42 6.72
CA VAL A 540 10.30 36.75 5.35
C VAL A 540 11.24 37.76 4.72
N ILE A 541 11.94 37.34 3.68
CA ILE A 541 12.93 38.14 2.99
C ILE A 541 12.33 38.66 1.67
N GLU A 542 11.99 39.96 1.63
CA GLU A 542 11.49 40.59 0.41
C GLU A 542 12.67 40.91 -0.53
N ILE A 543 12.64 40.35 -1.73
CA ILE A 543 13.61 40.59 -2.79
C ILE A 543 12.98 41.54 -3.82
N SER A 544 13.40 42.80 -3.81
CA SER A 544 12.92 43.82 -4.75
C SER A 544 13.97 44.89 -4.96
N ALA A 545 13.93 45.56 -6.10
CA ALA A 545 14.85 46.66 -6.43
C ALA A 545 14.82 47.83 -5.41
N SER A 546 13.74 47.93 -4.63
CA SER A 546 13.59 48.97 -3.58
C SER A 546 13.78 48.43 -2.17
N SER A 547 14.05 47.12 -2.03
CA SER A 547 14.24 46.46 -0.73
C SER A 547 15.57 46.92 -0.09
N LYS A 548 15.56 47.00 1.24
CA LYS A 548 16.79 47.13 2.04
C LYS A 548 17.43 45.76 2.35
N SER A 549 16.77 44.68 1.97
CA SER A 549 17.25 43.32 2.13
C SER A 549 18.14 42.94 0.95
N HIS A 550 19.39 42.63 1.24
CA HIS A 550 20.38 42.25 0.22
C HIS A 550 20.83 40.81 0.45
N ILE A 551 21.00 40.10 -0.65
CA ILE A 551 21.56 38.77 -0.71
C ILE A 551 22.74 38.76 -1.67
N ASN A 552 23.88 38.39 -1.13
CA ASN A 552 25.11 38.36 -1.91
C ASN A 552 25.20 37.05 -2.72
N PRO A 553 25.20 37.07 -4.06
CA PRO A 553 25.39 35.88 -4.86
C PRO A 553 26.80 35.28 -4.73
N MET A 554 27.71 35.97 -4.07
CA MET A 554 29.06 35.47 -3.80
C MET A 554 29.18 34.71 -2.48
N ASP A 555 28.12 34.64 -1.64
CA ASP A 555 28.18 33.92 -0.36
C ASP A 555 28.49 32.45 -0.55
N ILE A 556 29.45 31.94 0.23
CA ILE A 556 29.75 30.52 0.37
C ILE A 556 29.94 30.19 1.85
N SER A 557 29.61 28.97 2.26
CA SER A 557 29.99 28.40 3.56
C SER A 557 31.27 27.54 3.40
N GLU A 558 31.91 27.21 4.53
CA GLU A 558 33.04 26.28 4.54
C GLU A 558 32.67 24.90 3.94
N ASP A 559 31.43 24.51 4.11
CA ASP A 559 30.88 23.26 3.64
C ASP A 559 30.23 23.34 2.25
N TYR A 560 30.42 24.42 1.51
CA TYR A 560 29.84 24.65 0.19
C TYR A 560 30.34 23.61 -0.82
N GLY A 561 29.52 22.70 -1.19
CA GLY A 561 29.82 21.64 -2.18
C GLY A 561 30.03 20.25 -1.58
N ASP A 562 30.28 19.30 -2.45
CA ASP A 562 30.70 17.94 -2.08
C ASP A 562 32.25 17.90 -1.95
N GLU A 563 32.87 16.84 -1.50
CA GLU A 563 34.32 16.62 -1.27
C GLU A 563 35.30 17.35 -2.23
N GLY A 564 34.80 18.24 -3.09
CA GLY A 564 35.49 19.04 -4.07
C GLY A 564 35.81 20.45 -3.58
N ASN A 565 36.53 21.18 -4.42
CA ASN A 565 36.87 22.59 -4.19
C ASN A 565 35.58 23.46 -4.24
N PRO A 566 35.16 24.14 -3.15
CA PRO A 566 33.96 25.00 -3.12
C PRO A 566 33.95 26.06 -4.21
N ILE A 567 35.13 26.54 -4.62
CA ILE A 567 35.28 27.54 -5.68
C ILE A 567 34.88 26.95 -7.05
N GLN A 568 35.13 25.70 -7.31
CA GLN A 568 34.77 25.09 -8.59
C GLN A 568 33.26 25.13 -8.82
N LEU A 569 32.47 24.80 -7.80
CA LEU A 569 31.00 24.85 -7.87
C LEU A 569 30.52 26.29 -7.95
N LYS A 570 31.16 27.18 -7.19
CA LYS A 570 30.80 28.60 -7.23
C LYS A 570 31.17 29.26 -8.58
N SER A 571 32.26 28.81 -9.17
CA SER A 571 32.65 29.22 -10.54
C SER A 571 31.60 28.74 -11.57
N GLN A 572 31.07 27.53 -11.41
CA GLN A 572 29.96 27.04 -12.24
C GLN A 572 28.71 27.91 -12.09
N PHE A 573 28.29 28.19 -10.86
CA PHE A 573 27.19 29.11 -10.57
C PHE A 573 27.40 30.48 -11.21
N LEU A 574 28.60 31.06 -11.08
CA LEU A 574 28.92 32.35 -11.68
C LEU A 574 28.91 32.35 -13.20
N ARG A 575 29.25 31.23 -13.84
CA ARG A 575 29.10 31.07 -15.31
C ARG A 575 27.64 31.12 -15.71
N ASP A 576 26.79 30.37 -15.00
CA ASP A 576 25.33 30.33 -15.26
C ASP A 576 24.70 31.71 -14.96
N PHE A 577 25.16 32.39 -13.91
CA PHE A 577 24.77 33.77 -13.59
C PHE A 577 25.16 34.75 -14.70
N CYS A 578 26.39 34.71 -15.19
CA CYS A 578 26.85 35.53 -16.30
C CYS A 578 26.12 35.24 -17.61
N GLN A 579 25.77 33.97 -17.84
CA GLN A 579 24.95 33.59 -18.99
C GLN A 579 23.56 34.23 -18.94
N LEU A 580 22.93 34.29 -17.77
CA LEU A 580 21.66 34.98 -17.55
C LEU A 580 21.78 36.46 -17.80
N VAL A 581 22.83 37.10 -17.27
CA VAL A 581 23.09 38.53 -17.42
C VAL A 581 23.32 38.91 -18.88
N LEU A 582 24.04 38.09 -19.65
CA LEU A 582 24.25 38.27 -21.08
C LEU A 582 23.01 37.95 -21.94
N ASN A 583 22.00 37.34 -21.37
CA ASN A 583 20.83 36.79 -22.07
C ASN A 583 21.26 35.93 -23.29
N SER A 584 22.33 35.17 -23.14
CA SER A 584 22.87 34.28 -24.16
C SER A 584 22.44 32.81 -23.93
N LYS A 585 22.44 32.01 -24.99
CA LYS A 585 22.13 30.55 -24.81
C LYS A 585 23.26 29.80 -24.12
N GLU A 586 24.51 30.15 -24.45
CA GLU A 586 25.71 29.55 -23.87
C GLU A 586 26.85 30.59 -23.85
N LEU A 587 27.74 30.48 -22.86
CA LEU A 587 29.00 31.23 -22.84
C LEU A 587 30.01 30.52 -23.73
N SER A 588 30.83 31.32 -24.45
CA SER A 588 31.98 30.79 -25.21
C SER A 588 33.06 30.24 -24.25
N ALA A 589 33.90 29.34 -24.75
CA ALA A 589 34.99 28.77 -23.97
C ALA A 589 35.95 29.87 -23.38
N GLN A 590 36.09 31.01 -24.10
CA GLN A 590 36.88 32.15 -23.61
C GLN A 590 36.19 32.84 -22.44
N GLU A 591 34.88 33.09 -22.52
CA GLU A 591 34.10 33.71 -21.45
C GLU A 591 34.07 32.82 -20.21
N CYS A 592 33.86 31.50 -20.38
CA CYS A 592 33.96 30.53 -19.28
C CYS A 592 35.32 30.60 -18.56
N SER A 593 36.43 30.69 -19.32
CA SER A 593 37.78 30.81 -18.74
C SER A 593 37.99 32.13 -18.01
N LEU A 594 37.42 33.23 -18.50
CA LEU A 594 37.49 34.56 -17.87
C LEU A 594 36.74 34.57 -16.54
N VAL A 595 35.52 34.02 -16.52
CA VAL A 595 34.69 33.89 -15.30
C VAL A 595 35.39 33.00 -14.25
N ASP A 596 35.92 31.87 -14.67
CA ASP A 596 36.61 30.95 -13.77
C ASP A 596 37.83 31.57 -13.11
N ARG A 597 38.67 32.26 -13.91
CA ARG A 597 39.84 32.95 -13.40
C ARG A 597 39.48 34.12 -12.48
N ALA A 598 38.43 34.89 -12.80
CA ALA A 598 37.94 35.95 -11.93
C ALA A 598 37.44 35.41 -10.62
N ALA A 599 36.66 34.30 -10.63
CA ALA A 599 36.18 33.62 -9.43
C ALA A 599 37.34 33.20 -8.51
N LEU A 600 38.34 32.50 -9.04
CA LEU A 600 39.52 32.05 -8.28
C LEU A 600 40.23 33.21 -7.58
N ILE A 601 40.46 34.33 -8.27
CA ILE A 601 41.12 35.47 -7.70
C ILE A 601 40.26 36.15 -6.63
N THR A 602 38.99 36.30 -6.89
CA THR A 602 38.04 36.96 -5.99
C THR A 602 37.96 36.27 -4.62
N TYR A 603 37.96 34.94 -4.59
CA TYR A 603 37.90 34.20 -3.33
C TYR A 603 39.24 34.01 -2.63
N GLN A 604 40.37 34.43 -3.21
CA GLN A 604 41.72 34.17 -2.68
C GLN A 604 41.91 34.70 -1.25
N LYS A 605 41.40 35.91 -0.96
CA LYS A 605 41.46 36.51 0.39
C LYS A 605 40.61 35.73 1.40
N TYR A 606 39.38 35.36 1.02
CA TYR A 606 38.47 34.62 1.88
C TYR A 606 39.01 33.23 2.22
N LEU A 607 39.65 32.55 1.29
CA LEU A 607 40.25 31.23 1.53
C LEU A 607 41.42 31.26 2.51
N LEU A 608 42.15 32.38 2.57
CA LEU A 608 43.25 32.57 3.52
C LEU A 608 42.72 32.89 4.94
N HIS A 609 41.63 33.62 5.02
CA HIS A 609 40.99 34.07 6.26
C HIS A 609 39.45 33.97 6.07
N PRO A 610 38.83 32.82 6.40
CA PRO A 610 37.40 32.59 6.15
C PRO A 610 36.52 33.31 7.17
N GLU A 611 36.63 34.60 7.23
CA GLU A 611 35.82 35.50 8.05
C GLU A 611 34.74 36.17 7.19
N ARG A 612 33.54 36.39 7.77
CA ARG A 612 32.40 37.02 7.07
C ARG A 612 32.75 38.36 6.46
N GLU A 613 33.62 39.09 7.11
CA GLU A 613 34.11 40.41 6.66
C GLU A 613 35.00 40.35 5.41
N GLN A 614 35.59 39.17 5.15
CA GLN A 614 36.41 38.92 3.95
C GLN A 614 35.63 38.30 2.81
N MET A 615 34.29 38.05 2.99
CA MET A 615 33.46 37.52 1.96
C MET A 615 33.40 38.49 0.75
N PRO A 616 33.74 38.05 -0.46
CA PRO A 616 33.70 38.91 -1.60
C PRO A 616 32.28 39.29 -1.98
N SER A 617 32.08 40.44 -2.57
CA SER A 617 30.83 40.89 -3.18
C SER A 617 30.83 40.71 -4.70
N LEU A 618 29.68 40.88 -5.34
CA LEU A 618 29.58 40.89 -6.80
C LEU A 618 30.43 42.04 -7.42
N HIS A 619 30.61 43.14 -6.66
CA HIS A 619 31.47 44.24 -7.03
C HIS A 619 32.94 43.82 -7.10
N ASP A 620 33.40 42.99 -6.17
CA ASP A 620 34.79 42.49 -6.19
C ASP A 620 35.02 41.58 -7.39
N PHE A 621 34.06 40.69 -7.67
CA PHE A 621 34.13 39.87 -8.88
C PHE A 621 34.16 40.67 -10.18
N TYR A 622 33.30 41.69 -10.29
CA TYR A 622 33.28 42.62 -11.41
C TYR A 622 34.62 43.34 -11.62
N ASN A 623 35.21 43.81 -10.53
CA ASN A 623 36.52 44.48 -10.60
C ASN A 623 37.62 43.56 -11.15
N TYR A 624 37.70 42.30 -10.62
CA TYR A 624 38.67 41.33 -11.12
C TYR A 624 38.42 40.90 -12.57
N LEU A 625 37.13 40.79 -12.96
CA LEU A 625 36.77 40.48 -14.33
C LEU A 625 37.19 41.63 -15.29
N SER A 626 37.02 42.87 -14.87
CA SER A 626 37.37 44.05 -15.68
C SER A 626 38.87 44.17 -15.91
N LEU A 627 39.72 43.67 -15.01
CA LEU A 627 41.17 43.65 -15.14
C LEU A 627 41.69 42.63 -16.16
N GLN A 628 40.85 41.72 -16.67
CA GLN A 628 41.24 40.69 -17.63
C GLN A 628 41.34 41.19 -19.08
N GLY A 629 41.10 42.48 -19.32
CA GLY A 629 41.36 43.16 -20.61
C GLY A 629 40.16 43.16 -21.58
N PRO A 630 40.39 43.49 -22.85
CA PRO A 630 39.32 43.76 -23.83
C PRO A 630 38.37 42.56 -24.08
N GLN A 631 38.82 41.35 -23.80
CA GLN A 631 38.05 40.12 -24.02
C GLN A 631 36.89 39.95 -22.99
N ALA A 632 37.01 40.55 -21.81
CA ALA A 632 35.99 40.57 -20.78
C ALA A 632 34.95 41.69 -20.97
N LYS A 633 35.11 42.58 -21.97
CA LYS A 633 34.30 43.79 -22.15
C LYS A 633 32.80 43.51 -22.26
N ALA A 634 32.42 42.49 -22.99
CA ALA A 634 30.99 42.12 -23.13
C ALA A 634 30.37 41.75 -21.79
N LEU A 635 31.08 40.90 -21.02
CA LEU A 635 30.67 40.45 -19.67
C LEU A 635 30.61 41.63 -18.69
N THR A 636 31.63 42.47 -18.65
CA THR A 636 31.68 43.61 -17.74
C THR A 636 30.62 44.66 -18.07
N MET A 637 30.36 44.93 -19.36
CA MET A 637 29.27 45.84 -19.77
C MET A 637 27.89 45.30 -19.35
N ALA A 638 27.66 44.00 -19.49
CA ALA A 638 26.39 43.38 -19.08
C ALA A 638 26.25 43.38 -17.55
N LEU A 639 27.32 43.06 -16.81
CA LEU A 639 27.32 43.05 -15.35
C LEU A 639 27.23 44.44 -14.72
N SER A 640 27.71 45.51 -15.38
CA SER A 640 27.72 46.86 -14.82
C SER A 640 26.33 47.35 -14.39
N MET A 641 25.26 46.89 -15.06
CA MET A 641 23.89 47.25 -14.71
C MET A 641 23.47 46.69 -13.35
N TYR A 642 24.08 45.57 -12.94
CA TYR A 642 23.80 44.88 -11.69
C TYR A 642 24.79 45.18 -10.56
N VAL A 643 25.86 45.89 -10.86
CA VAL A 643 26.92 46.25 -9.87
C VAL A 643 26.87 47.75 -9.55
N ASP A 644 26.94 48.63 -10.57
CA ASP A 644 26.98 50.07 -10.41
C ASP A 644 25.72 50.76 -10.96
N GLY A 645 24.78 50.01 -11.51
CA GLY A 645 23.57 50.54 -12.18
C GLY A 645 22.32 50.53 -11.26
N THR A 646 21.16 50.66 -11.91
CA THR A 646 19.85 50.74 -11.20
C THR A 646 19.37 49.41 -10.65
N MET A 647 20.07 48.30 -10.90
CA MET A 647 19.73 46.95 -10.50
C MET A 647 20.74 46.32 -9.54
N ASP A 648 21.32 47.13 -8.66
CA ASP A 648 22.43 46.80 -7.76
C ASP A 648 22.04 45.94 -6.54
N LEU A 649 20.80 45.42 -6.52
CA LEU A 649 20.26 44.62 -5.41
C LEU A 649 21.22 43.51 -4.93
N PHE A 650 21.94 42.89 -5.84
CA PHE A 650 22.86 41.77 -5.60
C PHE A 650 24.34 42.17 -5.48
N ALA A 651 24.64 43.46 -5.52
CA ALA A 651 26.01 43.97 -5.39
C ALA A 651 26.49 44.11 -3.94
N HIS A 652 25.56 44.06 -3.00
CA HIS A 652 25.81 44.31 -1.57
C HIS A 652 26.04 43.03 -0.79
N GLN A 653 26.71 43.16 0.37
CA GLN A 653 26.84 42.07 1.34
C GLN A 653 25.45 41.66 1.89
N THR A 654 25.29 40.38 2.20
CA THR A 654 24.05 39.86 2.80
C THR A 654 23.81 40.46 4.17
N ASN A 655 22.67 41.11 4.34
CA ASN A 655 22.25 41.78 5.58
C ASN A 655 21.00 41.21 6.23
N VAL A 656 20.48 40.09 5.72
CA VAL A 656 19.31 39.37 6.23
C VAL A 656 19.73 38.13 7.02
N ASP A 657 18.86 37.68 7.93
CA ASP A 657 19.13 36.44 8.70
C ASP A 657 18.82 35.18 7.89
N LEU A 658 19.85 34.65 7.27
CA LEU A 658 19.79 33.37 6.56
C LEU A 658 19.99 32.16 7.49
N GLN A 659 20.00 32.35 8.84
CA GLN A 659 20.22 31.28 9.80
C GLN A 659 18.90 30.73 10.40
N ASN A 660 17.78 31.46 10.26
CA ASN A 660 16.48 31.04 10.77
C ASN A 660 16.09 29.68 10.18
N HIS A 661 15.46 28.83 10.97
CA HIS A 661 14.99 27.52 10.52
C HIS A 661 13.87 27.59 9.48
N CYS A 662 13.10 28.68 9.44
CA CYS A 662 12.04 28.90 8.48
C CYS A 662 12.28 30.21 7.74
N ILE A 663 12.55 30.12 6.42
CA ILE A 663 12.79 31.29 5.57
C ILE A 663 11.87 31.28 4.36
N CYS A 664 11.25 32.44 4.10
CA CYS A 664 10.45 32.69 2.91
C CYS A 664 11.10 33.78 2.06
N PHE A 665 11.51 33.45 0.85
CA PHE A 665 11.96 34.40 -0.15
C PHE A 665 10.79 34.92 -0.95
N ASN A 666 10.34 36.13 -0.62
CA ASN A 666 9.26 36.79 -1.31
C ASN A 666 9.80 37.54 -2.53
N THR A 667 9.42 37.09 -3.73
CA THR A 667 9.91 37.67 -5.01
C THR A 667 8.82 38.39 -5.78
N VAL A 668 7.67 38.70 -5.20
CA VAL A 668 6.48 39.29 -5.84
C VAL A 668 6.82 40.64 -6.51
N LYS A 669 7.68 41.44 -5.89
CA LYS A 669 8.06 42.77 -6.39
C LYS A 669 9.31 42.73 -7.26
N LEU A 670 9.85 41.54 -7.54
CA LEU A 670 11.00 41.39 -8.42
C LEU A 670 10.56 41.56 -9.88
N GLY A 671 10.94 42.63 -10.53
CA GLY A 671 10.56 42.90 -11.93
C GLY A 671 11.00 41.77 -12.87
N LYS A 672 10.29 41.57 -13.97
CA LYS A 672 10.51 40.48 -14.93
C LYS A 672 11.97 40.39 -15.42
N SER A 673 12.64 41.53 -15.56
CA SER A 673 14.06 41.59 -15.97
C SER A 673 15.02 41.00 -14.95
N MET A 674 14.70 41.04 -13.65
CA MET A 674 15.50 40.52 -12.56
C MET A 674 15.04 39.16 -12.06
N GLN A 675 13.92 38.69 -12.52
CA GLN A 675 13.27 37.46 -11.98
C GLN A 675 14.18 36.22 -12.07
N SER A 676 14.78 35.97 -13.25
CA SER A 676 15.67 34.82 -13.43
C SER A 676 16.93 34.92 -12.60
N ILE A 677 17.51 36.12 -12.48
CA ILE A 677 18.74 36.37 -11.70
C ILE A 677 18.46 36.24 -10.21
N GLY A 678 17.34 36.80 -9.73
CA GLY A 678 16.90 36.67 -8.35
C GLY A 678 16.61 35.22 -7.97
N MET A 679 15.88 34.50 -8.81
CA MET A 679 15.62 33.07 -8.60
C MET A 679 16.92 32.27 -8.56
N MET A 680 17.89 32.53 -9.46
CA MET A 680 19.18 31.88 -9.49
C MET A 680 19.97 32.12 -8.20
N THR A 681 19.98 33.37 -7.70
CA THR A 681 20.62 33.74 -6.44
C THR A 681 19.97 33.02 -5.24
N VAL A 682 18.65 32.95 -5.18
CA VAL A 682 17.91 32.21 -4.14
C VAL A 682 18.24 30.74 -4.18
N LEU A 683 18.27 30.13 -5.36
CA LEU A 683 18.63 28.72 -5.52
C LEU A 683 20.05 28.41 -5.04
N ASP A 684 21.00 29.32 -5.25
CA ASP A 684 22.35 29.17 -4.75
C ASP A 684 22.43 29.29 -3.21
N GLN A 685 21.67 30.19 -2.60
CA GLN A 685 21.53 30.24 -1.13
C GLN A 685 20.89 28.98 -0.56
N ILE A 686 19.91 28.40 -1.24
CA ILE A 686 19.33 27.12 -0.87
C ILE A 686 20.37 26.00 -0.93
N TRP A 687 21.20 26.02 -1.99
CA TRP A 687 22.30 25.07 -2.14
C TRP A 687 23.29 25.16 -0.98
N ASN A 688 23.71 26.36 -0.65
CA ASN A 688 24.61 26.65 0.46
C ASN A 688 24.01 26.13 1.80
N ARG A 689 22.71 26.31 1.99
CA ARG A 689 22.01 25.80 3.18
C ARG A 689 21.94 24.28 3.25
N ILE A 690 21.64 23.63 2.14
CA ILE A 690 21.57 22.16 2.06
C ILE A 690 22.93 21.55 2.44
N THR A 691 24.02 22.07 1.91
CA THR A 691 25.37 21.54 2.17
C THR A 691 25.76 21.70 3.65
N ARG A 692 25.45 22.83 4.25
CA ARG A 692 25.61 23.05 5.69
C ARG A 692 24.76 22.12 6.54
N ASN A 693 23.46 21.95 6.23
CA ASN A 693 22.56 21.10 6.98
C ASN A 693 22.94 19.63 6.88
N ARG A 694 23.50 19.20 5.75
CA ARG A 694 24.07 17.86 5.59
C ARG A 694 25.12 17.56 6.67
N VAL A 695 26.04 18.49 6.91
CA VAL A 695 27.07 18.33 7.95
C VAL A 695 26.48 18.29 9.35
N LEU A 696 25.42 19.08 9.59
CA LEU A 696 24.70 19.11 10.86
C LEU A 696 23.73 17.93 11.06
N GLY A 697 23.55 17.07 10.04
CA GLY A 697 22.60 15.96 10.08
C GLY A 697 21.13 16.38 10.06
N ARG A 698 20.82 17.60 9.61
CA ARG A 698 19.47 18.16 9.52
C ARG A 698 18.88 17.99 8.13
N ARG A 699 17.55 17.86 8.04
CA ARG A 699 16.85 17.90 6.76
C ARG A 699 16.55 19.33 6.35
N THR A 700 16.50 19.57 5.04
CA THR A 700 16.08 20.86 4.47
C THR A 700 14.87 20.62 3.58
N TRP A 701 13.72 21.19 3.95
CA TRP A 701 12.51 21.17 3.14
C TRP A 701 12.48 22.42 2.26
N ILE A 702 12.24 22.24 0.98
CA ILE A 702 12.25 23.32 0.00
C ILE A 702 10.92 23.33 -0.74
N PHE A 703 10.20 24.43 -0.67
CA PHE A 703 8.95 24.63 -1.38
C PHE A 703 9.15 25.71 -2.43
N THR A 704 8.91 25.36 -3.69
CA THR A 704 9.04 26.29 -4.83
C THR A 704 7.66 26.47 -5.44
N ASP A 705 7.03 27.59 -5.11
CA ASP A 705 5.74 27.94 -5.71
C ASP A 705 5.92 28.55 -7.10
N GLU A 706 4.85 28.47 -7.90
CA GLU A 706 4.84 28.87 -9.31
C GLU A 706 6.06 28.35 -10.08
N PHE A 707 6.35 27.04 -9.92
CA PHE A 707 7.54 26.36 -10.44
C PHE A 707 7.77 26.60 -11.93
N GLN A 708 6.70 26.83 -12.72
CA GLN A 708 6.81 27.15 -14.15
C GLN A 708 7.60 28.43 -14.43
N LEU A 709 7.78 29.35 -13.47
CA LEU A 709 8.60 30.55 -13.62
C LEU A 709 10.09 30.20 -13.82
N LEU A 710 10.55 29.09 -13.21
CA LEU A 710 11.91 28.57 -13.41
C LEU A 710 12.09 27.96 -14.80
N LEU A 711 11.02 27.38 -15.37
CA LEU A 711 11.07 26.73 -16.69
C LEU A 711 11.17 27.71 -17.85
N GLY A 712 10.94 28.99 -17.60
CA GLY A 712 11.07 30.05 -18.59
C GLY A 712 12.51 30.35 -19.06
N ASN A 713 13.55 29.89 -18.31
CA ASN A 713 14.94 30.07 -18.61
C ASN A 713 15.74 28.77 -18.42
N SER A 714 16.49 28.36 -19.42
CA SER A 714 17.26 27.11 -19.44
C SER A 714 18.32 27.03 -18.31
N ALA A 715 19.00 28.11 -17.98
CA ALA A 715 20.01 28.11 -16.91
C ALA A 715 19.37 27.86 -15.53
N CYS A 716 18.25 28.54 -15.22
CA CYS A 716 17.49 28.29 -13.99
C CYS A 716 16.91 26.86 -13.92
N THR A 717 16.37 26.37 -15.04
CA THR A 717 15.84 25.00 -15.13
C THR A 717 16.95 23.98 -14.87
N ASN A 718 18.08 24.10 -15.53
CA ASN A 718 19.22 23.19 -15.36
C ASN A 718 19.76 23.23 -13.93
N TYR A 719 19.92 24.42 -13.35
CA TYR A 719 20.40 24.57 -11.98
C TYR A 719 19.43 23.91 -10.96
N TYR A 720 18.13 24.13 -11.13
CA TYR A 720 17.10 23.48 -10.27
C TYR A 720 17.06 21.96 -10.47
N PHE A 721 17.25 21.48 -11.69
CA PHE A 721 17.34 20.06 -12.00
C PHE A 721 18.56 19.41 -11.33
N GLU A 722 19.73 20.05 -11.40
CA GLU A 722 20.92 19.59 -10.68
C GLU A 722 20.71 19.59 -9.16
N LEU A 723 20.10 20.65 -8.62
CA LEU A 723 19.72 20.72 -7.21
C LEU A 723 18.82 19.54 -6.83
N SER A 724 17.77 19.28 -7.59
CA SER A 724 16.83 18.19 -7.37
C SER A 724 17.52 16.82 -7.40
N SER A 725 18.39 16.59 -8.37
CA SER A 725 19.07 15.30 -8.53
C SER A 725 20.05 14.98 -7.40
N ARG A 726 20.69 16.01 -6.83
CA ARG A 726 21.66 15.88 -5.72
C ARG A 726 21.01 15.97 -4.34
N ALA A 727 19.90 16.69 -4.22
CA ALA A 727 19.20 16.98 -2.98
C ALA A 727 18.93 15.74 -2.12
N ARG A 728 18.51 14.63 -2.74
CA ARG A 728 18.25 13.36 -2.05
C ARG A 728 19.46 12.86 -1.26
N LYS A 729 20.67 12.89 -1.86
CA LYS A 729 21.90 12.43 -1.20
C LYS A 729 22.29 13.32 -0.02
N TRP A 730 21.85 14.57 -0.02
CA TRP A 730 22.19 15.58 0.98
C TRP A 730 21.08 15.87 1.97
N GLY A 731 20.03 15.04 1.95
CA GLY A 731 18.96 15.11 2.93
C GLY A 731 17.97 16.25 2.69
N ALA A 732 17.96 16.84 1.50
CA ALA A 732 16.95 17.84 1.14
C ALA A 732 15.72 17.20 0.49
N ILE A 733 14.54 17.79 0.73
CA ILE A 733 13.23 17.35 0.27
C ILE A 733 12.58 18.50 -0.49
N LEU A 734 12.63 18.42 -1.82
CA LEU A 734 12.05 19.45 -2.69
C LEU A 734 10.56 19.19 -2.90
N THR A 735 9.81 20.28 -3.00
CA THR A 735 8.39 20.29 -3.39
C THR A 735 8.16 21.38 -4.40
N SER A 736 7.92 21.02 -5.66
CA SER A 736 7.59 21.94 -6.75
C SER A 736 6.06 22.09 -6.82
N ILE A 737 5.58 23.31 -6.89
CA ILE A 737 4.15 23.63 -6.87
C ILE A 737 3.82 24.42 -8.14
N THR A 738 2.78 23.99 -8.87
CA THR A 738 2.35 24.71 -10.08
C THR A 738 0.89 24.49 -10.41
N GLN A 739 0.30 25.45 -11.06
CA GLN A 739 -1.03 25.37 -11.68
C GLN A 739 -0.96 25.13 -13.19
N HIS A 740 0.22 25.22 -13.79
CA HIS A 740 0.44 25.12 -15.24
C HIS A 740 1.04 23.76 -15.61
N VAL A 741 0.25 22.74 -15.62
CA VAL A 741 0.66 21.34 -15.92
C VAL A 741 1.34 21.23 -17.28
N ARG A 742 0.82 21.90 -18.31
CA ARG A 742 1.39 21.88 -19.67
C ARG A 742 2.81 22.40 -19.71
N SER A 743 3.14 23.39 -18.89
CA SER A 743 4.52 23.92 -18.82
C SER A 743 5.48 22.85 -18.31
N VAL A 744 5.07 22.03 -17.37
CA VAL A 744 5.87 20.91 -16.85
C VAL A 744 5.98 19.80 -17.92
N LEU A 745 4.88 19.41 -18.55
CA LEU A 745 4.86 18.31 -19.51
C LEU A 745 5.61 18.62 -20.81
N ASN A 746 5.65 19.88 -21.23
CA ASN A 746 6.36 20.33 -22.43
C ASN A 746 7.87 20.55 -22.21
N ASN A 747 8.33 20.61 -20.97
CA ASN A 747 9.75 20.69 -20.63
C ASN A 747 10.27 19.30 -20.25
N GLU A 748 11.33 18.83 -20.94
CA GLU A 748 11.84 17.47 -20.78
C GLU A 748 12.37 17.21 -19.37
N ASP A 749 13.12 18.18 -18.80
CA ASP A 749 13.70 18.07 -17.46
C ASP A 749 12.62 18.11 -16.38
N ALA A 750 11.65 19.01 -16.50
CA ALA A 750 10.51 19.07 -15.57
C ALA A 750 9.65 17.81 -15.62
N ARG A 751 9.47 17.21 -16.79
CA ARG A 751 8.77 15.95 -16.96
C ARG A 751 9.52 14.78 -16.31
N ARG A 752 10.85 14.73 -16.43
CA ARG A 752 11.70 13.77 -15.72
C ARG A 752 11.57 13.95 -14.21
N MET A 753 11.65 15.20 -13.73
CA MET A 753 11.48 15.49 -12.31
C MET A 753 10.13 15.00 -11.78
N LEU A 754 9.03 15.22 -12.51
CA LEU A 754 7.71 14.72 -12.15
C LEU A 754 7.69 13.18 -12.05
N SER A 755 8.31 12.48 -13.01
CA SER A 755 8.40 11.02 -13.02
C SER A 755 9.27 10.47 -11.88
N ASP A 756 10.27 11.22 -11.42
CA ASP A 756 11.18 10.84 -10.36
C ASP A 756 10.67 11.23 -8.95
N CYS A 757 9.54 11.96 -8.86
CA CYS A 757 8.93 12.30 -7.59
C CYS A 757 8.30 11.07 -6.93
N GLY A 758 8.66 10.81 -5.68
CA GLY A 758 8.00 9.81 -4.86
C GLY A 758 6.76 10.33 -4.12
N TYR A 759 6.47 11.63 -4.21
CA TYR A 759 5.27 12.25 -3.64
C TYR A 759 4.62 13.19 -4.66
N ILE A 760 3.40 12.87 -5.08
CA ILE A 760 2.66 13.73 -6.03
C ILE A 760 1.25 13.93 -5.49
N LYS A 761 0.87 15.20 -5.29
CA LYS A 761 -0.48 15.58 -4.88
C LYS A 761 -1.20 16.26 -6.04
N LEU A 762 -2.23 15.62 -6.55
CA LEU A 762 -3.04 16.09 -7.67
C LEU A 762 -4.38 16.58 -7.14
N LEU A 763 -4.60 17.86 -7.19
CA LEU A 763 -5.92 18.49 -6.96
C LEU A 763 -6.68 18.55 -8.28
N ASN A 764 -7.82 19.26 -8.33
CA ASN A 764 -8.63 19.37 -9.55
C ASN A 764 -7.79 19.83 -10.76
N GLN A 765 -8.02 19.18 -11.90
CA GLN A 765 -7.33 19.42 -13.17
C GLN A 765 -8.35 19.65 -14.30
N ALA A 766 -7.95 20.43 -15.29
CA ALA A 766 -8.71 20.50 -16.54
C ALA A 766 -8.69 19.13 -17.24
N PRO A 767 -9.75 18.72 -17.96
CA PRO A 767 -9.84 17.38 -18.57
C PRO A 767 -8.65 17.01 -19.47
N ASP A 768 -8.15 17.95 -20.26
CA ASP A 768 -6.97 17.71 -21.14
C ASP A 768 -5.72 17.46 -20.32
N ASP A 769 -5.48 18.28 -19.28
CA ASP A 769 -4.32 18.16 -18.40
C ASP A 769 -4.40 16.85 -17.57
N ALA A 770 -5.60 16.48 -17.12
CA ALA A 770 -5.85 15.23 -16.43
C ALA A 770 -5.53 14.00 -17.31
N ASN A 771 -5.88 14.04 -18.60
CA ASN A 771 -5.54 12.99 -19.56
C ASN A 771 -4.03 12.86 -19.76
N ASP A 772 -3.32 13.97 -19.89
CA ASP A 772 -1.88 13.98 -20.10
C ASP A 772 -1.12 13.50 -18.85
N ILE A 773 -1.55 13.92 -17.64
CA ILE A 773 -1.02 13.43 -16.37
C ILE A 773 -1.29 11.92 -16.24
N ALA A 774 -2.51 11.47 -16.54
CA ALA A 774 -2.89 10.07 -16.41
C ALA A 774 -2.05 9.16 -17.32
N ARG A 775 -1.70 9.62 -18.52
CA ARG A 775 -0.77 8.88 -19.40
C ARG A 775 0.64 8.80 -18.82
N LEU A 776 1.17 9.92 -18.31
CA LEU A 776 2.55 9.99 -17.80
C LEU A 776 2.73 9.19 -16.51
N LEU A 777 1.79 9.32 -15.58
CA LEU A 777 1.87 8.69 -14.25
C LEU A 777 1.17 7.33 -14.18
N HIS A 778 0.67 6.83 -15.32
CA HIS A 778 -0.04 5.57 -15.40
C HIS A 778 -1.27 5.48 -14.48
N ILE A 779 -2.01 6.59 -14.32
CA ILE A 779 -3.24 6.67 -13.55
C ILE A 779 -4.39 6.00 -14.34
N SER A 780 -5.25 5.24 -13.66
CA SER A 780 -6.43 4.59 -14.25
C SER A 780 -7.55 5.58 -14.56
N ASP A 781 -8.54 5.16 -15.37
CA ASP A 781 -9.72 6.00 -15.64
C ASP A 781 -10.59 6.22 -14.39
N GLU A 782 -10.61 5.26 -13.46
CA GLU A 782 -11.31 5.40 -12.18
C GLU A 782 -10.59 6.40 -11.26
N GLU A 783 -9.26 6.32 -11.16
CA GLU A 783 -8.44 7.27 -10.39
C GLU A 783 -8.51 8.68 -11.00
N LYS A 784 -8.52 8.79 -12.33
CA LYS A 784 -8.61 10.08 -13.05
C LYS A 784 -9.87 10.86 -12.70
N ARG A 785 -10.99 10.20 -12.39
CA ARG A 785 -12.23 10.85 -11.98
C ARG A 785 -12.07 11.68 -10.70
N TYR A 786 -11.15 11.28 -9.81
CA TYR A 786 -10.86 12.01 -8.58
C TYR A 786 -10.08 13.31 -8.80
N ILE A 787 -9.51 13.52 -9.98
CA ILE A 787 -8.82 14.78 -10.33
C ILE A 787 -9.60 15.62 -11.35
N GLU A 788 -10.50 15.04 -12.14
CA GLU A 788 -11.36 15.79 -13.09
C GLU A 788 -12.57 16.44 -12.40
N ASN A 789 -13.11 15.78 -11.38
CA ASN A 789 -14.34 16.20 -10.68
C ASN A 789 -14.08 16.43 -9.18
N ALA A 790 -12.84 16.78 -8.81
CA ALA A 790 -12.49 17.00 -7.42
C ALA A 790 -13.16 18.24 -6.84
N GLU A 791 -13.70 18.11 -5.64
CA GLU A 791 -14.10 19.25 -4.82
C GLU A 791 -12.86 19.98 -4.27
N VAL A 792 -13.07 21.21 -3.77
CA VAL A 792 -11.98 21.97 -3.13
C VAL A 792 -11.34 21.18 -1.99
N GLY A 793 -10.03 20.99 -2.03
CA GLY A 793 -9.28 20.20 -1.04
C GLY A 793 -9.33 18.69 -1.26
N SER A 794 -9.90 18.23 -2.37
CA SER A 794 -9.94 16.79 -2.72
C SER A 794 -9.08 16.51 -3.96
N GLY A 795 -8.73 15.25 -4.16
CA GLY A 795 -7.92 14.86 -5.31
C GLY A 795 -7.32 13.47 -5.20
N LEU A 796 -6.16 13.29 -5.80
CA LEU A 796 -5.40 12.03 -5.81
C LEU A 796 -4.00 12.26 -5.23
N LEU A 797 -3.59 11.41 -4.31
CA LEU A 797 -2.26 11.42 -3.70
C LEU A 797 -1.49 10.17 -4.10
N ILE A 798 -0.29 10.39 -4.63
CA ILE A 798 0.65 9.33 -4.98
C ILE A 798 1.83 9.42 -4.01
N ALA A 799 2.12 8.34 -3.28
CA ALA A 799 3.28 8.22 -2.42
C ALA A 799 4.01 6.90 -2.72
N ASP A 800 5.16 7.00 -3.37
CA ASP A 800 5.91 5.90 -3.97
C ASP A 800 5.02 5.12 -4.97
N LYS A 801 4.59 3.91 -4.62
CA LYS A 801 3.70 3.08 -5.44
C LYS A 801 2.24 3.11 -5.02
N VAL A 802 1.94 3.82 -3.96
CA VAL A 802 0.61 3.90 -3.38
C VAL A 802 -0.15 5.06 -3.98
N VAL A 803 -1.30 4.78 -4.56
CA VAL A 803 -2.20 5.79 -5.15
C VAL A 803 -3.51 5.79 -4.39
N VAL A 804 -3.85 6.88 -3.72
CA VAL A 804 -5.07 6.99 -2.93
C VAL A 804 -5.85 8.27 -3.24
N PRO A 805 -7.16 8.19 -3.43
CA PRO A 805 -8.00 9.38 -3.51
C PRO A 805 -8.15 9.98 -2.10
N PHE A 806 -7.98 11.29 -1.99
CA PHE A 806 -8.05 11.97 -0.72
C PHE A 806 -9.14 13.05 -0.67
N ASN A 807 -9.63 13.32 0.53
CA ASN A 807 -10.47 14.46 0.87
C ASN A 807 -9.86 15.14 2.11
N ASN A 808 -9.56 16.41 1.99
CA ASN A 808 -8.95 17.20 3.04
C ASN A 808 -9.80 18.46 3.32
N THR A 809 -10.90 18.25 4.01
CA THR A 809 -11.75 19.36 4.52
C THR A 809 -11.26 19.73 5.92
N PHE A 810 -10.76 20.95 6.08
CA PHE A 810 -10.27 21.48 7.35
C PHE A 810 -11.35 22.35 8.03
N PRO A 811 -11.52 22.25 9.38
CA PRO A 811 -12.48 23.07 10.11
C PRO A 811 -12.16 24.56 10.01
N GLN A 812 -13.19 25.38 9.74
CA GLN A 812 -13.01 26.83 9.50
C GLN A 812 -12.93 27.65 10.79
N ASP A 813 -13.19 27.04 11.93
CA ASP A 813 -13.18 27.66 13.27
C ASP A 813 -11.83 27.66 13.97
N THR A 814 -10.76 27.18 13.27
CA THR A 814 -9.41 27.07 13.83
C THR A 814 -8.53 28.26 13.45
N GLU A 815 -7.57 28.63 14.33
CA GLU A 815 -6.56 29.65 14.04
C GLU A 815 -5.69 29.23 12.85
N LEU A 816 -5.34 27.93 12.79
CA LEU A 816 -4.59 27.36 11.67
C LEU A 816 -5.31 27.54 10.32
N PHE A 817 -6.64 27.34 10.28
CA PHE A 817 -7.40 27.60 9.04
C PHE A 817 -7.24 29.05 8.59
N HIS A 818 -7.39 30.02 9.51
CA HIS A 818 -7.25 31.43 9.19
C HIS A 818 -5.84 31.86 8.77
N LEU A 819 -4.80 31.16 9.26
CA LEU A 819 -3.43 31.37 8.78
C LEU A 819 -3.21 30.83 7.38
N MET A 820 -3.86 29.71 7.04
CA MET A 820 -3.70 29.01 5.77
C MET A 820 -4.71 29.47 4.67
N ASP A 821 -5.77 30.24 5.03
CA ASP A 821 -6.77 30.70 4.06
C ASP A 821 -6.25 31.93 3.31
N THR A 822 -6.02 31.76 1.99
CA THR A 822 -5.59 32.83 1.08
C THR A 822 -6.76 33.57 0.44
N ASN A 823 -8.02 33.19 0.70
CA ASN A 823 -9.19 33.80 0.06
C ASN A 823 -9.41 35.24 0.56
N PRO A 824 -9.27 36.29 -0.29
CA PRO A 824 -9.42 37.67 0.13
C PRO A 824 -10.83 38.03 0.57
N ASN A 825 -11.86 37.29 0.11
CA ASN A 825 -13.27 37.54 0.43
C ASN A 825 -13.68 37.04 1.83
N ARG A 826 -12.87 36.24 2.47
CA ARG A 826 -13.10 35.73 3.84
C ARG A 826 -12.31 36.50 4.89
N LYS A 827 -11.47 37.44 4.48
CA LYS A 827 -10.69 38.31 5.38
C LYS A 827 -11.54 39.48 5.87
N LYS A 828 -12.64 39.22 6.59
CA LYS A 828 -13.38 40.27 7.34
C LYS A 828 -13.39 39.96 8.82
#